data_67686763287250b584e1a2548c4c8668
#
_entry.id   67686763287250b584e1a2548c4c8668
#
_cell.length_a   1.000
_cell.length_b   1.000
_cell.length_c   1.000
_cell.angle_alpha   90.00
_cell.angle_beta   90.00
_cell.angle_gamma   90.00
#
_symmetry.space_group_name_H-M   'P 1'
#
loop_
_entity.id
_entity.type
_entity.pdbx_description
1 polymer ?
#
loop_
_entity_poly.entity_id
_entity_poly.type
_entity_poly.pdbx_seq_one_letter_code
_entity_poly.pdbx_strand_id
1 'polypeptide(L)'
;MEPNNLLNCIKAFAKRICSTLLAALAVSLLTVGCGDRSAPDANNSDSTRINKLKQIDDSVMILAPSVKQLIADGIRTAPDSMTAYEYRLREARYLSLTDRPERSKDRIENILRFAEQQQKQELNNAEKRRLNALIAGAYNCRAAYYHNFHRKQHQAIQLYKAAYSLLANSDSEHNMPKVCANLADAYIQDNNMPMAAQWYRRALFLVDSLALPPKENVTLYMGLAQIYLSLHDFDTALHYYKATEEHFDMMSPSMQAYFLNNFGNYYYFKKNYRQALDKFLRMKQNLERHGMQNNFDMYLCKVNLADVYLNLDSIRTAQRYLDEVEPYFHKRDDFTALHYCKTIRIGIATKTGDTATAQRLIADNDEAQHSVQYTLVNLRNRYLQKYYEQTGNFRRAYELVQSNYEYNDSLEHNHSNMRSADIMARFTSDTLQLRHDLMIEHKNATIAKTKNQLTLAIAIMLILVLILVLWFMYIKRKQLKAQMDIMNLRLNIVRNRISPHFVFNVLNNKIINSEQSEATELQDLTRLIRTNLDMSRQPAVTLAEELDFVEKYIRVERFMLGSDFTWHINVAPDVDREQVRVPSMFLQILTENAIIHGLKGWDGHKELTIAVHREQRTTVISVSDNGPGFNASNGTFKKKTGMGIISQTIAITNMHNKNKIRFEITNIENNGTVCGCRATLRVPDGVRFL
;
A
#
# COMPACT_ATOMS: atom_id res chain seq x y z
N MET A 1 -24.88 3.23 -43.36
CA MET A 1 -23.71 3.72 -42.60
C MET A 1 -22.47 3.05 -43.16
N GLU A 2 -21.57 3.82 -43.69
CA GLU A 2 -20.33 3.28 -44.29
C GLU A 2 -19.47 2.55 -43.27
N PRO A 3 -18.90 1.40 -43.63
CA PRO A 3 -18.03 0.62 -42.73
C PRO A 3 -16.83 1.42 -42.21
N ASN A 4 -16.34 2.39 -42.96
CA ASN A 4 -15.24 3.27 -42.59
C ASN A 4 -15.60 4.28 -41.50
N ASN A 5 -16.84 4.73 -41.42
CA ASN A 5 -17.30 5.62 -40.34
C ASN A 5 -17.47 4.88 -39.03
N LEU A 6 -17.87 3.61 -39.06
CA LEU A 6 -17.97 2.78 -37.88
C LEU A 6 -16.57 2.43 -37.32
N LEU A 7 -15.62 2.13 -38.21
CA LEU A 7 -14.23 1.83 -37.81
C LEU A 7 -13.51 3.06 -37.22
N ASN A 8 -13.77 4.24 -37.77
CA ASN A 8 -13.24 5.49 -37.22
C ASN A 8 -13.93 5.91 -35.92
N CYS A 9 -15.24 5.68 -35.77
CA CYS A 9 -15.93 5.83 -34.50
C CYS A 9 -15.42 4.83 -33.43
N ILE A 10 -15.20 3.58 -33.83
CA ILE A 10 -14.65 2.54 -32.90
C ILE A 10 -13.21 2.86 -32.51
N LYS A 11 -12.37 3.33 -33.44
CA LYS A 11 -11.01 3.80 -33.14
C LYS A 11 -10.99 5.03 -32.22
N ALA A 12 -11.88 5.99 -32.47
CA ALA A 12 -12.03 7.18 -31.63
C ALA A 12 -12.60 6.84 -30.25
N PHE A 13 -13.54 5.89 -30.17
CA PHE A 13 -14.12 5.39 -28.92
C PHE A 13 -13.11 4.54 -28.13
N ALA A 14 -12.37 3.65 -28.78
CA ALA A 14 -11.29 2.88 -28.17
C ALA A 14 -10.15 3.79 -27.67
N LYS A 15 -9.79 4.84 -28.43
CA LYS A 15 -8.80 5.84 -28.01
C LYS A 15 -9.28 6.68 -26.82
N ARG A 16 -10.56 7.03 -26.78
CA ARG A 16 -11.19 7.69 -25.63
C ARG A 16 -11.27 6.78 -24.39
N ILE A 17 -11.67 5.51 -24.55
CA ILE A 17 -11.69 4.53 -23.44
C ILE A 17 -10.28 4.26 -22.94
N CYS A 18 -9.29 4.08 -23.82
CA CYS A 18 -7.89 3.92 -23.41
C CYS A 18 -7.35 5.16 -22.70
N SER A 19 -7.68 6.37 -23.15
CA SER A 19 -7.24 7.61 -22.48
C SER A 19 -7.96 7.84 -21.15
N THR A 20 -9.26 7.49 -21.03
CA THR A 20 -9.99 7.55 -19.76
C THR A 20 -9.59 6.45 -18.78
N LEU A 21 -9.28 5.24 -19.26
CA LEU A 21 -8.74 4.15 -18.44
C LEU A 21 -7.31 4.44 -17.98
N LEU A 22 -6.47 4.99 -18.84
CA LEU A 22 -5.12 5.46 -18.46
C LEU A 22 -5.19 6.65 -17.48
N ALA A 23 -6.12 7.58 -17.67
CA ALA A 23 -6.34 8.66 -16.73
C ALA A 23 -6.90 8.16 -15.40
N ALA A 24 -7.84 7.20 -15.40
CA ALA A 24 -8.36 6.57 -14.20
C ALA A 24 -7.29 5.71 -13.49
N LEU A 25 -6.42 5.02 -14.24
CA LEU A 25 -5.26 4.29 -13.69
C LEU A 25 -4.21 5.25 -13.12
N ALA A 26 -3.96 6.37 -13.78
CA ALA A 26 -3.07 7.42 -13.29
C ALA A 26 -3.64 8.10 -12.03
N VAL A 27 -4.95 8.33 -11.96
CA VAL A 27 -5.62 8.85 -10.77
C VAL A 27 -5.66 7.81 -9.65
N SER A 28 -5.88 6.52 -9.92
CA SER A 28 -5.83 5.47 -8.91
C SER A 28 -4.40 5.18 -8.42
N LEU A 29 -3.39 5.27 -9.28
CA LEU A 29 -1.97 5.24 -8.90
C LEU A 29 -1.56 6.50 -8.12
N LEU A 30 -2.14 7.66 -8.42
CA LEU A 30 -1.93 8.89 -7.66
C LEU A 30 -2.64 8.87 -6.30
N THR A 31 -3.79 8.21 -6.17
CA THR A 31 -4.52 8.10 -4.88
C THR A 31 -3.99 7.00 -3.98
N VAL A 32 -3.37 5.95 -4.52
CA VAL A 32 -2.61 4.94 -3.75
C VAL A 32 -1.20 5.45 -3.39
N GLY A 33 -0.70 6.46 -4.12
CA GLY A 33 0.58 7.13 -3.87
C GLY A 33 0.50 8.43 -3.06
N CYS A 34 -0.70 8.89 -2.66
CA CYS A 34 -0.88 10.00 -1.71
C CYS A 34 -0.94 9.54 -0.25
N GLY A 35 -0.08 8.58 0.15
CA GLY A 35 0.58 8.60 1.41
C GLY A 35 1.86 9.39 1.19
N ASP A 36 1.89 10.64 1.64
CA ASP A 36 3.07 11.50 1.74
C ASP A 36 4.19 11.30 0.70
N ARG A 37 4.01 11.86 -0.48
CA ARG A 37 5.14 12.31 -1.30
C ARG A 37 5.44 13.78 -0.97
N SER A 38 6.05 14.00 0.18
CA SER A 38 7.00 15.09 0.36
C SER A 38 8.17 14.83 -0.60
N ALA A 39 8.70 15.88 -1.17
CA ALA A 39 9.80 15.83 -2.14
C ALA A 39 10.98 14.97 -1.62
N PRO A 40 11.67 14.19 -2.47
CA PRO A 40 12.67 13.20 -2.04
C PRO A 40 13.83 13.75 -1.23
N ASP A 41 14.14 15.04 -1.30
CA ASP A 41 15.26 15.66 -0.58
C ASP A 41 14.93 16.16 0.83
N ALA A 42 13.68 16.52 1.13
CA ALA A 42 13.27 16.95 2.46
C ALA A 42 13.15 15.79 3.46
N ASN A 43 12.72 14.60 3.02
CA ASN A 43 12.57 13.42 3.87
C ASN A 43 13.90 12.83 4.36
N ASN A 44 14.99 13.00 3.59
CA ASN A 44 16.30 12.45 3.95
C ASN A 44 16.99 13.32 5.01
N SER A 45 16.77 14.63 5.01
CA SER A 45 17.33 15.56 6.01
C SER A 45 16.63 15.43 7.38
N ASP A 46 15.32 15.26 7.41
CA ASP A 46 14.52 15.12 8.64
C ASP A 46 14.78 13.78 9.33
N SER A 47 14.87 12.67 8.61
CA SER A 47 15.21 11.37 9.18
C SER A 47 16.63 11.35 9.75
N THR A 48 17.58 12.02 9.09
CA THR A 48 18.96 12.16 9.58
C THR A 48 19.03 13.01 10.86
N ARG A 49 18.26 14.10 10.93
CA ARG A 49 18.11 14.95 12.14
C ARG A 49 17.55 14.15 13.31
N ILE A 50 16.44 13.47 13.11
CA ILE A 50 15.77 12.67 14.16
C ILE A 50 16.71 11.59 14.69
N ASN A 51 17.43 10.87 13.81
CA ASN A 51 18.38 9.83 14.23
C ASN A 51 19.53 10.40 15.05
N LYS A 52 20.10 11.55 14.68
CA LYS A 52 21.15 12.22 15.46
C LYS A 52 20.66 12.67 16.84
N LEU A 53 19.45 13.25 16.90
CA LEU A 53 18.85 13.67 18.17
C LEU A 53 18.60 12.48 19.09
N LYS A 54 18.12 11.35 18.54
CA LYS A 54 17.92 10.10 19.29
C LYS A 54 19.23 9.53 19.82
N GLN A 55 20.28 9.49 19.01
CA GLN A 55 21.61 9.05 19.44
C GLN A 55 22.13 9.88 20.63
N ILE A 56 21.89 11.20 20.60
CA ILE A 56 22.27 12.07 21.73
C ILE A 56 21.40 11.81 22.95
N ASP A 57 20.09 11.62 22.79
CA ASP A 57 19.18 11.28 23.89
C ASP A 57 19.63 9.98 24.58
N ASP A 58 19.98 8.93 23.83
CA ASP A 58 20.53 7.67 24.39
C ASP A 58 21.86 7.90 25.11
N SER A 59 22.74 8.73 24.55
CA SER A 59 24.04 9.06 25.15
C SER A 59 23.90 9.90 26.41
N VAL A 60 22.92 10.80 26.49
CA VAL A 60 22.60 11.61 27.67
C VAL A 60 22.11 10.72 28.82
N MET A 61 21.31 9.70 28.53
CA MET A 61 20.77 8.79 29.54
C MET A 61 21.84 7.97 30.25
N ILE A 62 22.93 7.62 29.56
CA ILE A 62 24.06 6.85 30.15
C ILE A 62 25.25 7.78 30.57
N LEU A 63 25.07 9.08 30.45
CA LEU A 63 26.13 10.10 30.70
C LEU A 63 27.43 9.79 30.00
N ALA A 64 27.37 9.37 28.71
CA ALA A 64 28.54 8.99 27.94
C ALA A 64 29.57 10.14 27.89
N PRO A 65 30.89 9.86 27.97
CA PRO A 65 31.93 10.91 27.99
C PRO A 65 31.88 11.85 26.77
N SER A 66 31.43 11.36 25.62
CA SER A 66 31.33 12.12 24.36
C SER A 66 30.12 13.06 24.28
N VAL A 67 29.16 12.96 25.18
CA VAL A 67 27.86 13.68 25.14
C VAL A 67 28.03 15.18 25.00
N LYS A 68 28.93 15.78 25.79
CA LYS A 68 29.16 17.24 25.73
C LYS A 68 29.60 17.70 24.33
N GLN A 69 30.51 16.93 23.74
CA GLN A 69 31.04 17.25 22.40
C GLN A 69 29.98 17.05 21.33
N LEU A 70 29.22 15.94 21.40
CA LEU A 70 28.13 15.67 20.45
C LEU A 70 27.07 16.79 20.48
N ILE A 71 26.68 17.27 21.67
CA ILE A 71 25.74 18.39 21.80
C ILE A 71 26.34 19.68 21.25
N ALA A 72 27.59 20.02 21.60
CA ALA A 72 28.25 21.25 21.13
C ALA A 72 28.40 21.26 19.60
N ASP A 73 28.83 20.14 19.01
CA ASP A 73 28.92 19.97 17.57
C ASP A 73 27.56 20.07 16.90
N GLY A 74 26.52 19.47 17.49
CA GLY A 74 25.15 19.58 17.02
C GLY A 74 24.64 21.01 16.98
N ILE A 75 24.89 21.80 18.04
CA ILE A 75 24.52 23.24 18.08
C ILE A 75 25.27 24.02 17.00
N ARG A 76 26.56 23.76 16.82
CA ARG A 76 27.42 24.49 15.85
C ARG A 76 27.05 24.18 14.40
N THR A 77 26.65 22.93 14.11
CA THR A 77 26.35 22.45 12.76
C THR A 77 24.86 22.46 12.43
N ALA A 78 24.03 22.99 13.32
CA ALA A 78 22.58 23.04 13.12
C ALA A 78 22.21 23.83 11.85
N PRO A 79 21.39 23.30 10.97
CA PRO A 79 21.00 23.98 9.72
C PRO A 79 20.06 25.17 9.95
N ASP A 80 19.32 25.18 11.05
CA ASP A 80 18.36 26.21 11.41
C ASP A 80 18.34 26.43 12.93
N SER A 81 17.76 27.57 13.35
CA SER A 81 17.66 27.94 14.76
C SER A 81 16.83 26.93 15.56
N MET A 82 15.75 26.37 15.00
CA MET A 82 14.91 25.40 15.68
C MET A 82 15.73 24.15 16.03
N THR A 83 16.49 23.61 15.08
CA THR A 83 17.38 22.47 15.31
C THR A 83 18.47 22.79 16.36
N ALA A 84 19.04 24.00 16.34
CA ALA A 84 19.99 24.40 17.38
C ALA A 84 19.37 24.39 18.77
N TYR A 85 18.10 24.80 18.91
CA TYR A 85 17.40 24.77 20.19
C TYR A 85 16.96 23.36 20.60
N GLU A 86 16.72 22.45 19.67
CA GLU A 86 16.54 21.02 19.95
C GLU A 86 17.81 20.40 20.59
N TYR A 87 19.01 20.77 20.15
CA TYR A 87 20.27 20.38 20.81
C TYR A 87 20.44 21.05 22.17
N ARG A 88 20.08 22.32 22.33
CA ARG A 88 20.13 23.04 23.63
C ARG A 88 19.18 22.39 24.66
N LEU A 89 18.09 21.81 24.23
CA LEU A 89 17.21 21.04 25.12
C LEU A 89 17.94 19.81 25.68
N ARG A 90 18.76 19.11 24.86
CA ARG A 90 19.60 17.99 25.31
C ARG A 90 20.69 18.47 26.26
N GLU A 91 21.27 19.65 26.01
CA GLU A 91 22.20 20.30 26.94
C GLU A 91 21.54 20.56 28.32
N ALA A 92 20.33 21.12 28.32
CA ALA A 92 19.59 21.36 29.57
C ALA A 92 19.33 20.06 30.34
N ARG A 93 18.95 18.99 29.66
CA ARG A 93 18.74 17.66 30.24
C ARG A 93 20.06 17.09 30.81
N TYR A 94 21.14 17.16 30.07
CA TYR A 94 22.46 16.71 30.52
C TYR A 94 22.93 17.47 31.78
N LEU A 95 22.74 18.80 31.80
CA LEU A 95 23.11 19.63 32.95
C LEU A 95 22.27 19.28 34.20
N SER A 96 21.00 18.94 34.04
CA SER A 96 20.14 18.49 35.13
C SER A 96 20.61 17.17 35.72
N LEU A 97 21.11 16.24 34.90
CA LEU A 97 21.61 14.94 35.33
C LEU A 97 23.03 14.97 35.93
N THR A 98 23.77 16.07 35.71
CA THR A 98 25.18 16.21 36.17
C THR A 98 25.35 17.17 37.33
N ASP A 99 24.36 17.28 38.23
CA ASP A 99 24.35 18.14 39.43
C ASP A 99 24.62 19.64 39.14
N ARG A 100 24.07 20.13 38.00
CA ARG A 100 24.13 21.57 37.65
C ARG A 100 22.75 22.13 37.39
N PRO A 101 21.83 22.05 38.37
CA PRO A 101 20.43 22.39 38.16
C PRO A 101 20.20 23.85 37.76
N GLU A 102 20.94 24.81 38.33
CA GLU A 102 20.78 26.23 37.99
C GLU A 102 21.15 26.54 36.55
N ARG A 103 22.23 25.93 36.03
CA ARG A 103 22.62 26.07 34.62
C ARG A 103 21.59 25.43 33.68
N SER A 104 21.01 24.31 34.08
CA SER A 104 19.89 23.69 33.37
C SER A 104 18.70 24.64 33.28
N LYS A 105 18.31 25.28 34.38
CA LYS A 105 17.24 26.27 34.46
C LYS A 105 17.47 27.42 33.47
N ASP A 106 18.68 28.02 33.45
CA ASP A 106 19.00 29.12 32.55
C ASP A 106 18.84 28.71 31.07
N ARG A 107 19.24 27.47 30.74
CA ARG A 107 19.06 26.93 29.38
C ARG A 107 17.58 26.74 29.03
N ILE A 108 16.79 26.24 29.96
CA ILE A 108 15.35 26.05 29.80
C ILE A 108 14.64 27.40 29.56
N GLU A 109 14.99 28.43 30.33
CA GLU A 109 14.41 29.77 30.16
C GLU A 109 14.77 30.39 28.81
N ASN A 110 15.98 30.18 28.31
CA ASN A 110 16.39 30.61 26.98
C ASN A 110 15.60 29.88 25.87
N ILE A 111 15.35 28.57 26.02
CA ILE A 111 14.53 27.80 25.08
C ILE A 111 13.10 28.32 25.04
N LEU A 112 12.49 28.60 26.20
CA LEU A 112 11.13 29.09 26.28
C LEU A 112 10.98 30.50 25.68
N ARG A 113 11.96 31.41 25.92
CA ARG A 113 11.98 32.72 25.27
C ARG A 113 12.08 32.63 23.73
N PHE A 114 12.91 31.75 23.23
CA PHE A 114 12.96 31.48 21.80
C PHE A 114 11.62 30.97 21.28
N ALA A 115 11.01 30.01 21.97
CA ALA A 115 9.71 29.45 21.58
C ALA A 115 8.60 30.53 21.53
N GLU A 116 8.55 31.41 22.51
CA GLU A 116 7.61 32.58 22.54
C GLU A 116 7.81 33.50 21.33
N GLN A 117 9.03 33.72 20.90
CA GLN A 117 9.32 34.52 19.71
C GLN A 117 8.86 33.81 18.43
N GLN A 118 9.04 32.49 18.35
CA GLN A 118 8.61 31.69 17.20
C GLN A 118 7.08 31.61 17.10
N GLN A 119 6.37 31.53 18.22
CA GLN A 119 4.89 31.54 18.25
C GLN A 119 4.25 32.79 17.65
N LYS A 120 4.99 33.89 17.58
CA LYS A 120 4.51 35.17 16.98
C LYS A 120 4.67 35.21 15.46
N GLN A 121 5.31 34.19 14.86
CA GLN A 121 5.52 34.08 13.42
C GLN A 121 4.45 33.18 12.77
N GLU A 122 4.22 33.36 11.48
CA GLU A 122 3.39 32.43 10.72
C GLU A 122 4.19 31.13 10.47
N LEU A 123 3.83 30.09 11.20
CA LEU A 123 4.44 28.79 11.10
C LEU A 123 3.53 27.83 10.32
N ASN A 124 4.13 26.99 9.48
CA ASN A 124 3.41 25.89 8.88
C ASN A 124 3.12 24.77 9.90
N ASN A 125 2.31 23.76 9.51
CA ASN A 125 1.90 22.70 10.43
C ASN A 125 3.07 21.85 10.95
N ALA A 126 4.10 21.60 10.14
CA ALA A 126 5.27 20.84 10.56
C ALA A 126 6.10 21.63 11.57
N GLU A 127 6.34 22.90 11.32
CA GLU A 127 7.04 23.80 12.25
C GLU A 127 6.29 23.95 13.57
N LYS A 128 4.95 24.07 13.56
CA LYS A 128 4.13 24.08 14.77
C LYS A 128 4.28 22.80 15.58
N ARG A 129 4.30 21.65 14.93
CA ARG A 129 4.50 20.34 15.61
C ARG A 129 5.89 20.24 16.23
N ARG A 130 6.95 20.67 15.53
CA ARG A 130 8.32 20.74 16.08
C ARG A 130 8.41 21.70 17.26
N LEU A 131 7.81 22.88 17.15
CA LEU A 131 7.79 23.87 18.22
C LEU A 131 7.07 23.35 19.47
N ASN A 132 5.93 22.67 19.30
CA ASN A 132 5.22 22.00 20.39
C ASN A 132 6.10 20.96 21.11
N ALA A 133 6.86 20.15 20.34
CA ALA A 133 7.81 19.20 20.91
C ALA A 133 8.92 19.89 21.73
N LEU A 134 9.47 20.97 21.23
CA LEU A 134 10.50 21.75 21.92
C LEU A 134 9.96 22.35 23.24
N ILE A 135 8.78 22.98 23.22
CA ILE A 135 8.14 23.56 24.41
C ILE A 135 7.81 22.45 25.43
N ALA A 136 7.25 21.33 24.97
CA ALA A 136 6.93 20.19 25.83
C ALA A 136 8.19 19.63 26.52
N GLY A 137 9.29 19.49 25.76
CA GLY A 137 10.57 19.09 26.32
C GLY A 137 11.11 20.06 27.36
N ALA A 138 11.01 21.36 27.11
CA ALA A 138 11.41 22.41 28.04
C ALA A 138 10.54 22.40 29.33
N TYR A 139 9.23 22.25 29.19
CA TYR A 139 8.33 22.10 30.36
C TYR A 139 8.61 20.85 31.15
N ASN A 140 8.89 19.73 30.51
CA ASN A 140 9.28 18.49 31.20
C ASN A 140 10.58 18.69 31.99
N CYS A 141 11.59 19.32 31.43
CA CYS A 141 12.85 19.61 32.14
C CYS A 141 12.63 20.62 33.30
N ARG A 142 11.80 21.65 33.12
CA ARG A 142 11.46 22.62 34.16
C ARG A 142 10.66 21.98 35.30
N ALA A 143 9.75 21.08 34.95
CA ALA A 143 9.01 20.28 35.92
C ALA A 143 9.95 19.41 36.76
N ALA A 144 10.89 18.71 36.13
CA ALA A 144 11.91 17.90 36.80
C ALA A 144 12.79 18.75 37.72
N TYR A 145 13.15 19.97 37.33
CA TYR A 145 13.88 20.90 38.18
C TYR A 145 13.09 21.26 39.45
N TYR A 146 11.79 21.58 39.33
CA TYR A 146 10.96 21.85 40.50
C TYR A 146 10.72 20.61 41.37
N HIS A 147 10.52 19.46 40.77
CA HIS A 147 10.30 18.19 41.45
C HIS A 147 11.50 17.74 42.24
N ASN A 148 12.69 17.71 41.64
CA ASN A 148 13.88 17.12 42.23
C ASN A 148 14.65 18.04 43.19
N PHE A 149 14.69 19.35 42.88
CA PHE A 149 15.57 20.27 43.59
C PHE A 149 14.85 21.24 44.52
N HIS A 150 13.59 21.55 44.26
CA HIS A 150 12.84 22.56 45.01
C HIS A 150 11.62 22.02 45.74
N ARG A 151 11.30 20.76 45.63
CA ARG A 151 10.10 20.09 46.19
C ARG A 151 8.80 20.87 45.97
N LYS A 152 8.68 21.55 44.81
CA LYS A 152 7.47 22.29 44.39
C LYS A 152 6.57 21.39 43.56
N GLN A 153 6.02 20.36 44.17
CA GLN A 153 5.30 19.27 43.49
C GLN A 153 4.12 19.79 42.66
N HIS A 154 3.32 20.67 43.24
CA HIS A 154 2.15 21.24 42.53
C HIS A 154 2.53 21.97 41.21
N GLN A 155 3.64 22.74 41.23
CA GLN A 155 4.15 23.39 40.01
C GLN A 155 4.70 22.39 38.99
N ALA A 156 5.40 21.36 39.47
CA ALA A 156 5.90 20.30 38.60
C ALA A 156 4.75 19.54 37.88
N ILE A 157 3.70 19.18 38.66
CA ILE A 157 2.50 18.51 38.12
C ILE A 157 1.83 19.35 37.02
N GLN A 158 1.68 20.65 37.20
CA GLN A 158 1.09 21.53 36.19
C GLN A 158 1.92 21.57 34.90
N LEU A 159 3.23 21.68 35.02
CA LEU A 159 4.15 21.69 33.88
C LEU A 159 4.20 20.34 33.14
N TYR A 160 4.18 19.23 33.86
CA TYR A 160 4.10 17.90 33.22
C TYR A 160 2.78 17.73 32.45
N LYS A 161 1.65 18.18 33.00
CA LYS A 161 0.35 18.16 32.29
C LYS A 161 0.38 19.00 31.02
N ALA A 162 0.96 20.21 31.09
CA ALA A 162 1.13 21.06 29.92
C ALA A 162 2.03 20.40 28.86
N ALA A 163 3.14 19.79 29.28
CA ALA A 163 4.02 19.04 28.39
C ALA A 163 3.29 17.87 27.70
N TYR A 164 2.50 17.11 28.45
CA TYR A 164 1.68 16.02 27.91
C TYR A 164 0.72 16.50 26.83
N SER A 165 0.00 17.60 27.08
CA SER A 165 -0.97 18.16 26.11
C SER A 165 -0.30 18.65 24.83
N LEU A 166 0.89 19.24 24.92
CA LEU A 166 1.64 19.71 23.75
C LEU A 166 2.20 18.53 22.93
N LEU A 167 2.65 17.45 23.58
CA LEU A 167 3.16 16.28 22.90
C LEU A 167 2.11 15.59 22.03
N ALA A 168 0.85 15.59 22.43
CA ALA A 168 -0.26 15.02 21.65
C ALA A 168 -0.43 15.66 20.25
N ASN A 169 0.10 16.88 20.06
CA ASN A 169 0.05 17.62 18.80
C ASN A 169 1.46 17.99 18.32
N SER A 170 2.41 17.08 18.49
CA SER A 170 3.81 17.31 18.13
C SER A 170 4.35 16.22 17.19
N ASP A 171 5.60 16.31 16.77
CA ASP A 171 6.35 15.27 16.06
C ASP A 171 7.08 14.29 17.02
N SER A 172 6.85 14.46 18.33
CA SER A 172 7.56 13.73 19.39
C SER A 172 6.61 13.01 20.35
N GLU A 173 5.49 12.51 19.85
CA GLU A 173 4.46 11.77 20.61
C GLU A 173 5.05 10.57 21.36
N HIS A 174 6.11 9.95 20.82
CA HIS A 174 6.84 8.85 21.46
C HIS A 174 7.45 9.19 22.85
N ASN A 175 7.53 10.48 23.20
CA ASN A 175 7.97 10.92 24.54
C ASN A 175 6.81 11.05 25.54
N MET A 176 5.55 10.87 25.15
CA MET A 176 4.41 10.95 26.05
C MET A 176 4.49 9.97 27.22
N PRO A 177 4.89 8.69 27.04
CA PRO A 177 5.01 7.76 28.16
C PRO A 177 6.01 8.23 29.24
N LYS A 178 7.13 8.83 28.84
CA LYS A 178 8.14 9.37 29.78
C LYS A 178 7.58 10.55 30.60
N VAL A 179 6.81 11.42 29.96
CA VAL A 179 6.14 12.54 30.67
C VAL A 179 5.08 12.00 31.63
N CYS A 180 4.31 10.98 31.23
CA CYS A 180 3.36 10.31 32.12
C CYS A 180 4.05 9.67 33.33
N ALA A 181 5.20 9.00 33.15
CA ALA A 181 5.98 8.44 34.24
C ALA A 181 6.48 9.52 35.22
N ASN A 182 7.06 10.60 34.69
CA ASN A 182 7.52 11.73 35.51
C ASN A 182 6.37 12.39 36.29
N LEU A 183 5.19 12.49 35.66
CA LEU A 183 3.98 13.01 36.30
C LEU A 183 3.48 12.06 37.41
N ALA A 184 3.57 10.75 37.19
CA ALA A 184 3.25 9.76 38.20
C ALA A 184 4.21 9.86 39.41
N ASP A 185 5.51 10.00 39.16
CA ASP A 185 6.50 10.22 40.24
C ASP A 185 6.21 11.50 41.03
N ALA A 186 5.82 12.58 40.37
CA ALA A 186 5.42 13.81 41.05
C ALA A 186 4.19 13.61 41.93
N TYR A 187 3.22 12.79 41.51
CA TYR A 187 2.07 12.43 42.34
C TYR A 187 2.42 11.52 43.50
N ILE A 188 3.41 10.62 43.36
CA ILE A 188 3.91 9.82 44.49
C ILE A 188 4.45 10.76 45.58
N GLN A 189 5.27 11.73 45.21
CA GLN A 189 5.81 12.70 46.16
C GLN A 189 4.76 13.67 46.74
N ASP A 190 3.67 13.90 46.00
CA ASP A 190 2.49 14.64 46.50
C ASP A 190 1.53 13.76 47.32
N ASN A 191 1.96 12.53 47.66
CA ASN A 191 1.21 11.52 48.41
C ASN A 191 -0.16 11.15 47.74
N ASN A 192 -0.28 11.28 46.42
CA ASN A 192 -1.47 10.94 45.67
C ASN A 192 -1.25 9.66 44.84
N MET A 193 -1.22 8.52 45.51
CA MET A 193 -0.95 7.21 44.90
C MET A 193 -1.96 6.81 43.81
N PRO A 194 -3.28 7.09 43.95
CA PRO A 194 -4.23 6.75 42.89
C PRO A 194 -3.94 7.47 41.57
N MET A 195 -3.64 8.77 41.63
CA MET A 195 -3.26 9.54 40.44
C MET A 195 -1.95 9.06 39.85
N ALA A 196 -0.98 8.72 40.69
CA ALA A 196 0.29 8.13 40.23
C ALA A 196 0.06 6.83 39.46
N ALA A 197 -0.74 5.91 40.00
CA ALA A 197 -1.08 4.64 39.34
C ALA A 197 -1.79 4.89 37.99
N GLN A 198 -2.71 5.83 37.95
CA GLN A 198 -3.43 6.20 36.72
C GLN A 198 -2.46 6.68 35.62
N TRP A 199 -1.50 7.54 35.96
CA TRP A 199 -0.55 8.06 34.98
C TRP A 199 0.47 7.03 34.54
N TYR A 200 0.95 6.11 35.41
CA TYR A 200 1.77 4.98 34.98
C TYR A 200 1.03 4.04 34.02
N ARG A 201 -0.25 3.75 34.27
CA ARG A 201 -1.07 2.95 33.34
C ARG A 201 -1.29 3.66 32.02
N ARG A 202 -1.51 4.98 32.09
CA ARG A 202 -1.59 5.78 30.85
C ARG A 202 -0.29 5.68 30.05
N ALA A 203 0.86 5.66 30.75
CA ALA A 203 2.16 5.46 30.10
C ALA A 203 2.27 4.09 29.43
N LEU A 204 1.88 3.00 30.10
CA LEU A 204 1.85 1.64 29.53
C LEU A 204 0.96 1.57 28.29
N PHE A 205 -0.25 2.10 28.38
CA PHE A 205 -1.15 2.19 27.24
C PHE A 205 -0.52 2.92 26.04
N LEU A 206 0.21 4.01 26.29
CA LEU A 206 0.88 4.76 25.22
C LEU A 206 2.08 4.00 24.64
N VAL A 207 2.81 3.23 25.43
CA VAL A 207 3.89 2.36 24.92
C VAL A 207 3.33 1.36 23.92
N ASP A 208 2.21 0.71 24.24
CA ASP A 208 1.57 -0.25 23.34
C ASP A 208 0.96 0.43 22.12
N SER A 209 0.21 1.51 22.31
CA SER A 209 -0.50 2.21 21.20
C SER A 209 0.45 2.87 20.20
N LEU A 210 1.64 3.30 20.66
CA LEU A 210 2.68 3.88 19.79
C LEU A 210 3.70 2.84 19.31
N ALA A 211 3.47 1.55 19.60
CA ALA A 211 4.35 0.43 19.25
C ALA A 211 5.82 0.67 19.66
N LEU A 212 6.04 1.21 20.88
CA LEU A 212 7.37 1.48 21.39
C LEU A 212 8.06 0.19 21.88
N PRO A 213 9.39 0.17 21.95
CA PRO A 213 10.12 -1.02 22.41
C PRO A 213 9.72 -1.46 23.82
N PRO A 214 9.60 -2.78 24.13
CA PRO A 214 9.21 -3.31 25.43
C PRO A 214 10.10 -2.83 26.60
N LYS A 215 11.35 -2.44 26.32
CA LYS A 215 12.25 -1.86 27.33
C LYS A 215 11.70 -0.59 27.99
N GLU A 216 10.81 0.14 27.33
CA GLU A 216 10.18 1.34 27.90
C GLU A 216 9.19 0.98 29.03
N ASN A 217 8.69 -0.27 29.09
CA ASN A 217 7.77 -0.73 30.15
C ASN A 217 8.48 -0.98 31.50
N VAL A 218 9.78 -1.22 31.51
CA VAL A 218 10.54 -1.60 32.71
C VAL A 218 10.36 -0.62 33.85
N THR A 219 10.60 0.67 33.61
CA THR A 219 10.45 1.73 34.62
C THR A 219 9.00 1.89 35.08
N LEU A 220 8.04 1.68 34.16
CA LEU A 220 6.62 1.79 34.44
C LEU A 220 6.13 0.68 35.35
N TYR A 221 6.56 -0.57 35.11
CA TYR A 221 6.27 -1.70 35.97
C TYR A 221 6.88 -1.52 37.36
N MET A 222 8.13 -1.01 37.47
CA MET A 222 8.77 -0.72 38.73
C MET A 222 8.01 0.33 39.53
N GLY A 223 7.57 1.42 38.90
CA GLY A 223 6.78 2.46 39.53
C GLY A 223 5.43 1.92 40.06
N LEU A 224 4.74 1.12 39.27
CA LEU A 224 3.50 0.45 39.70
C LEU A 224 3.75 -0.53 40.86
N ALA A 225 4.80 -1.35 40.79
CA ALA A 225 5.15 -2.26 41.84
C ALA A 225 5.39 -1.54 43.19
N GLN A 226 6.06 -0.38 43.16
CA GLN A 226 6.31 0.43 44.35
C GLN A 226 5.01 1.06 44.90
N ILE A 227 4.11 1.54 44.04
CA ILE A 227 2.80 2.07 44.46
C ILE A 227 1.98 0.96 45.14
N TYR A 228 1.87 -0.22 44.53
CA TYR A 228 1.11 -1.32 45.11
C TYR A 228 1.75 -1.88 46.39
N LEU A 229 3.08 -1.85 46.50
CA LEU A 229 3.77 -2.17 47.73
C LEU A 229 3.41 -1.17 48.86
N SER A 230 3.38 0.13 48.56
CA SER A 230 2.99 1.16 49.54
C SER A 230 1.52 1.09 49.96
N LEU A 231 0.65 0.58 49.05
CA LEU A 231 -0.75 0.29 49.34
C LEU A 231 -1.00 -1.05 50.03
N HIS A 232 0.07 -1.77 50.41
CA HIS A 232 0.02 -3.15 50.97
C HIS A 232 -0.72 -4.16 50.06
N ASP A 233 -0.87 -3.88 48.75
CA ASP A 233 -1.35 -4.83 47.74
C ASP A 233 -0.16 -5.67 47.24
N PHE A 234 0.26 -6.62 48.08
CA PHE A 234 1.44 -7.44 47.81
C PHE A 234 1.30 -8.32 46.55
N ASP A 235 0.10 -8.77 46.22
CA ASP A 235 -0.10 -9.66 45.09
C ASP A 235 0.04 -8.90 43.76
N THR A 236 -0.55 -7.70 43.66
CA THR A 236 -0.37 -6.82 42.50
C THR A 236 1.07 -6.30 42.41
N ALA A 237 1.69 -5.94 43.53
CA ALA A 237 3.11 -5.56 43.56
C ALA A 237 4.01 -6.69 43.02
N LEU A 238 3.77 -7.93 43.43
CA LEU A 238 4.53 -9.08 42.96
C LEU A 238 4.37 -9.32 41.45
N HIS A 239 3.13 -9.15 40.93
CA HIS A 239 2.87 -9.26 39.52
C HIS A 239 3.78 -8.29 38.72
N TYR A 240 3.83 -7.02 39.10
CA TYR A 240 4.66 -6.03 38.41
C TYR A 240 6.17 -6.25 38.63
N TYR A 241 6.60 -6.72 39.83
CA TYR A 241 8.02 -7.09 40.05
C TYR A 241 8.43 -8.25 39.13
N LYS A 242 7.59 -9.27 38.96
CA LYS A 242 7.87 -10.39 38.04
C LYS A 242 7.92 -9.92 36.58
N ALA A 243 6.95 -9.11 36.15
CA ALA A 243 6.97 -8.53 34.81
C ALA A 243 8.22 -7.68 34.53
N THR A 244 8.71 -6.99 35.55
CA THR A 244 10.00 -6.27 35.51
C THR A 244 11.18 -7.22 35.40
N GLU A 245 11.16 -8.33 36.17
CA GLU A 245 12.26 -9.32 36.21
C GLU A 245 12.47 -10.01 34.86
N GLU A 246 11.43 -10.18 34.03
CA GLU A 246 11.53 -10.72 32.66
C GLU A 246 12.42 -9.86 31.72
N HIS A 247 12.58 -8.57 32.05
CA HIS A 247 13.42 -7.65 31.31
C HIS A 247 14.76 -7.31 32.01
N PHE A 248 15.15 -8.07 33.02
CA PHE A 248 16.31 -7.77 33.87
C PHE A 248 17.60 -7.57 33.07
N ASP A 249 17.88 -8.42 32.10
CA ASP A 249 19.11 -8.36 31.29
C ASP A 249 19.17 -7.14 30.36
N MET A 250 18.03 -6.49 30.09
CA MET A 250 17.94 -5.26 29.27
C MET A 250 18.22 -3.99 30.08
N MET A 251 18.30 -4.09 31.40
CA MET A 251 18.51 -2.96 32.31
C MET A 251 19.99 -2.58 32.41
N SER A 252 20.24 -1.28 32.60
CA SER A 252 21.58 -0.84 33.01
C SER A 252 21.95 -1.39 34.39
N PRO A 253 23.25 -1.53 34.70
CA PRO A 253 23.68 -2.03 36.03
C PRO A 253 23.08 -1.29 37.23
N SER A 254 22.95 0.04 37.14
CA SER A 254 22.30 0.86 38.16
C SER A 254 20.81 0.58 38.27
N MET A 255 20.11 0.37 37.17
CA MET A 255 18.69 0.02 37.15
C MET A 255 18.45 -1.39 37.68
N GLN A 256 19.34 -2.35 37.39
CA GLN A 256 19.32 -3.68 37.94
C GLN A 256 19.48 -3.63 39.50
N ALA A 257 20.41 -2.79 39.98
CA ALA A 257 20.60 -2.59 41.43
C ALA A 257 19.35 -1.97 42.06
N TYR A 258 18.79 -0.94 41.47
CA TYR A 258 17.55 -0.30 41.93
C TYR A 258 16.36 -1.27 41.97
N PHE A 259 16.20 -2.08 40.92
CA PHE A 259 15.17 -3.13 40.89
C PHE A 259 15.37 -4.15 42.02
N LEU A 260 16.58 -4.71 42.18
CA LEU A 260 16.87 -5.71 43.19
C LEU A 260 16.70 -5.16 44.63
N ASN A 261 17.04 -3.88 44.84
CA ASN A 261 16.77 -3.20 46.08
C ASN A 261 15.27 -3.16 46.44
N ASN A 262 14.45 -2.70 45.50
CA ASN A 262 13.03 -2.58 45.73
C ASN A 262 12.33 -3.93 45.85
N PHE A 263 12.77 -4.92 45.08
CA PHE A 263 12.22 -6.28 45.16
C PHE A 263 12.69 -6.98 46.44
N GLY A 264 13.90 -6.69 46.93
CA GLY A 264 14.38 -7.10 48.26
C GLY A 264 13.51 -6.49 49.37
N ASN A 265 13.21 -5.20 49.31
CA ASN A 265 12.31 -4.52 50.23
C ASN A 265 10.90 -5.11 50.24
N TYR A 266 10.33 -5.48 49.06
CA TYR A 266 9.07 -6.19 49.00
C TYR A 266 9.05 -7.44 49.86
N TYR A 267 10.06 -8.31 49.74
CA TYR A 267 10.17 -9.52 50.56
C TYR A 267 10.42 -9.21 52.04
N TYR A 268 11.18 -8.15 52.31
CA TYR A 268 11.41 -7.68 53.68
C TYR A 268 10.12 -7.26 54.38
N PHE A 269 9.26 -6.47 53.70
CA PHE A 269 7.96 -6.05 54.26
C PHE A 269 7.00 -7.23 54.42
N LYS A 270 7.06 -8.25 53.56
CA LYS A 270 6.34 -9.54 53.75
C LYS A 270 6.96 -10.41 54.87
N LYS A 271 7.98 -9.95 55.57
CA LYS A 271 8.72 -10.72 56.56
C LYS A 271 9.36 -12.01 56.03
N ASN A 272 9.51 -12.13 54.70
CA ASN A 272 10.23 -13.24 54.05
C ASN A 272 11.73 -12.89 53.93
N TYR A 273 12.42 -12.92 55.03
CA TYR A 273 13.81 -12.46 55.10
C TYR A 273 14.79 -13.31 54.26
N ARG A 274 14.46 -14.59 54.01
CA ARG A 274 15.30 -15.44 53.14
C ARG A 274 15.27 -14.97 51.68
N GLN A 275 14.10 -14.65 51.18
CA GLN A 275 13.95 -14.11 49.80
C GLN A 275 14.52 -12.68 49.71
N ALA A 276 14.34 -11.87 50.76
CA ALA A 276 14.95 -10.54 50.83
C ALA A 276 16.48 -10.64 50.75
N LEU A 277 17.08 -11.59 51.51
CA LEU A 277 18.51 -11.86 51.50
C LEU A 277 19.00 -12.23 50.08
N ASP A 278 18.28 -13.11 49.38
CA ASP A 278 18.61 -13.49 47.99
C ASP A 278 18.69 -12.26 47.09
N LYS A 279 17.68 -11.40 47.12
CA LYS A 279 17.64 -10.22 46.26
C LYS A 279 18.76 -9.22 46.59
N PHE A 280 19.03 -8.95 47.87
CA PHE A 280 20.11 -8.06 48.25
C PHE A 280 21.49 -8.64 47.96
N LEU A 281 21.71 -9.95 48.10
CA LEU A 281 22.96 -10.58 47.67
C LEU A 281 23.17 -10.52 46.18
N ARG A 282 22.12 -10.75 45.39
CA ARG A 282 22.17 -10.54 43.93
C ARG A 282 22.49 -9.08 43.58
N MET A 283 21.91 -8.10 44.28
CA MET A 283 22.23 -6.67 44.11
C MET A 283 23.71 -6.42 44.39
N LYS A 284 24.23 -6.88 45.50
CA LYS A 284 25.64 -6.75 45.86
C LYS A 284 26.54 -7.33 44.78
N GLN A 285 26.25 -8.55 44.32
CA GLN A 285 27.01 -9.24 43.28
C GLN A 285 26.98 -8.49 41.95
N ASN A 286 25.82 -7.94 41.59
CA ASN A 286 25.67 -7.13 40.37
C ASN A 286 26.55 -5.88 40.43
N LEU A 287 26.53 -5.14 41.53
CA LEU A 287 27.35 -3.94 41.74
C LEU A 287 28.84 -4.27 41.73
N GLU A 288 29.27 -5.40 42.32
CA GLU A 288 30.67 -5.88 42.31
C GLU A 288 31.14 -6.20 40.87
N ARG A 289 30.32 -6.90 40.06
CA ARG A 289 30.64 -7.25 38.70
C ARG A 289 30.86 -6.01 37.79
N HIS A 290 30.19 -4.91 38.10
CA HIS A 290 30.26 -3.70 37.29
C HIS A 290 31.17 -2.60 37.86
N GLY A 291 32.03 -2.96 38.86
CA GLY A 291 32.99 -2.02 39.42
C GLY A 291 32.37 -0.91 40.28
N MET A 292 31.16 -1.12 40.81
CA MET A 292 30.38 -0.13 41.57
C MET A 292 30.48 -0.33 43.10
N GLN A 293 31.59 -0.91 43.59
CA GLN A 293 31.79 -1.28 45.00
C GLN A 293 31.79 -0.07 45.95
N ASN A 294 32.15 1.11 45.47
CA ASN A 294 32.32 2.32 46.28
C ASN A 294 31.19 3.34 46.05
N ASN A 295 30.10 2.95 45.40
CA ASN A 295 28.97 3.85 45.17
C ASN A 295 27.95 3.79 46.32
N PHE A 296 27.03 4.76 46.33
CA PHE A 296 25.95 4.84 47.34
C PHE A 296 25.09 3.56 47.40
N ASP A 297 24.75 2.99 46.23
CA ASP A 297 23.88 1.80 46.15
C ASP A 297 24.51 0.58 46.84
N MET A 298 25.85 0.43 46.77
CA MET A 298 26.55 -0.65 47.47
C MET A 298 26.44 -0.51 49.00
N TYR A 299 26.63 0.72 49.52
CA TYR A 299 26.54 0.96 50.96
C TYR A 299 25.09 0.82 51.45
N LEU A 300 24.10 1.29 50.70
CA LEU A 300 22.69 1.07 50.97
C LEU A 300 22.34 -0.43 50.98
N CYS A 301 22.83 -1.21 50.01
CA CYS A 301 22.66 -2.66 49.95
C CYS A 301 23.21 -3.34 51.21
N LYS A 302 24.40 -2.93 51.67
CA LYS A 302 25.03 -3.49 52.89
C LYS A 302 24.23 -3.17 54.15
N VAL A 303 23.63 -1.97 54.27
CA VAL A 303 22.72 -1.64 55.42
C VAL A 303 21.49 -2.55 55.39
N ASN A 304 20.87 -2.74 54.22
CA ASN A 304 19.72 -3.63 54.07
C ASN A 304 20.10 -5.09 54.41
N LEU A 305 21.29 -5.54 53.99
CA LEU A 305 21.82 -6.86 54.37
C LEU A 305 22.03 -6.98 55.88
N ALA A 306 22.53 -5.93 56.55
CA ALA A 306 22.71 -5.94 58.01
C ALA A 306 21.36 -6.14 58.72
N ASP A 307 20.32 -5.44 58.32
CA ASP A 307 18.98 -5.58 58.90
C ASP A 307 18.37 -6.97 58.65
N VAL A 308 18.50 -7.49 57.41
CA VAL A 308 18.02 -8.84 57.07
C VAL A 308 18.76 -9.89 57.86
N TYR A 309 20.10 -9.79 58.01
CA TYR A 309 20.89 -10.73 58.83
C TYR A 309 20.52 -10.65 60.31
N LEU A 310 20.22 -9.45 60.83
CA LEU A 310 19.72 -9.30 62.19
C LEU A 310 18.41 -10.06 62.42
N ASN A 311 17.48 -9.94 61.42
CA ASN A 311 16.20 -10.65 61.48
C ASN A 311 16.32 -12.18 61.26
N LEU A 312 17.42 -12.65 60.67
CA LEU A 312 17.79 -14.06 60.52
C LEU A 312 18.72 -14.57 61.64
N ASP A 313 18.85 -13.84 62.74
CA ASP A 313 19.68 -14.17 63.90
C ASP A 313 21.21 -14.32 63.64
N SER A 314 21.65 -13.80 62.45
CA SER A 314 23.07 -13.78 62.08
C SER A 314 23.76 -12.50 62.58
N ILE A 315 23.78 -12.30 63.87
CA ILE A 315 24.18 -11.05 64.57
C ILE A 315 25.60 -10.58 64.20
N ARG A 316 26.60 -11.52 64.22
CA ARG A 316 27.97 -11.18 63.83
C ARG A 316 28.12 -10.63 62.43
N THR A 317 27.32 -11.18 61.48
CA THR A 317 27.33 -10.73 60.10
C THR A 317 26.69 -9.35 59.99
N ALA A 318 25.56 -9.12 60.66
CA ALA A 318 24.91 -7.83 60.73
C ALA A 318 25.86 -6.73 61.28
N GLN A 319 26.56 -7.03 62.36
CA GLN A 319 27.51 -6.12 62.99
C GLN A 319 28.64 -5.73 62.01
N ARG A 320 29.26 -6.72 61.34
CA ARG A 320 30.32 -6.48 60.34
C ARG A 320 29.89 -5.57 59.25
N TYR A 321 28.68 -5.74 58.68
CA TYR A 321 28.19 -4.86 57.65
C TYR A 321 27.97 -3.42 58.14
N LEU A 322 27.48 -3.22 59.36
CA LEU A 322 27.33 -1.88 59.93
C LEU A 322 28.68 -1.18 60.12
N ASP A 323 29.69 -1.93 60.71
CA ASP A 323 31.04 -1.39 60.89
C ASP A 323 31.69 -0.95 59.58
N GLU A 324 31.33 -1.62 58.45
CA GLU A 324 31.83 -1.30 57.14
C GLU A 324 31.14 -0.06 56.52
N VAL A 325 29.86 0.18 56.77
CA VAL A 325 29.07 1.23 56.07
C VAL A 325 29.07 2.56 56.81
N GLU A 326 29.09 2.58 58.14
CA GLU A 326 28.98 3.82 58.94
C GLU A 326 30.03 4.87 58.60
N PRO A 327 31.34 4.55 58.39
CA PRO A 327 32.34 5.55 58.03
C PRO A 327 32.00 6.28 56.70
N TYR A 328 31.37 5.57 55.76
CA TYR A 328 30.95 6.16 54.48
C TYR A 328 29.84 7.16 54.68
N PHE A 329 28.80 6.83 55.45
CA PHE A 329 27.66 7.71 55.69
C PHE A 329 28.04 8.89 56.61
N HIS A 330 28.93 8.72 57.57
CA HIS A 330 29.50 9.81 58.33
C HIS A 330 30.24 10.83 57.47
N LYS A 331 31.03 10.36 56.50
CA LYS A 331 31.75 11.25 55.54
C LYS A 331 30.81 12.06 54.66
N ARG A 332 29.59 11.55 54.43
CA ARG A 332 28.58 12.20 53.60
C ARG A 332 27.58 13.02 54.40
N ASP A 333 27.65 12.97 55.71
CA ASP A 333 26.66 13.56 56.61
C ASP A 333 25.21 13.12 56.30
N ASP A 334 25.06 11.79 55.98
CA ASP A 334 23.77 11.22 55.61
C ASP A 334 23.02 10.79 56.87
N PHE A 335 22.27 11.73 57.44
CA PHE A 335 21.49 11.51 58.64
C PHE A 335 20.54 10.31 58.56
N THR A 336 19.82 10.13 57.44
CA THR A 336 18.84 9.07 57.28
C THR A 336 19.49 7.68 57.33
N ALA A 337 20.61 7.52 56.64
CA ALA A 337 21.36 6.25 56.64
C ALA A 337 21.98 5.97 57.99
N LEU A 338 22.55 6.97 58.68
CA LEU A 338 23.10 6.85 60.04
C LEU A 338 22.02 6.52 61.05
N HIS A 339 20.85 7.13 60.96
CA HIS A 339 19.71 6.79 61.83
C HIS A 339 19.27 5.33 61.64
N TYR A 340 19.27 4.83 60.40
CA TYR A 340 18.96 3.43 60.10
C TYR A 340 20.04 2.49 60.67
N CYS A 341 21.33 2.79 60.52
CA CYS A 341 22.42 2.01 61.16
C CYS A 341 22.27 1.96 62.68
N LYS A 342 22.03 3.12 63.31
CA LYS A 342 21.79 3.23 64.75
C LYS A 342 20.58 2.40 65.20
N THR A 343 19.51 2.38 64.44
CA THR A 343 18.31 1.57 64.67
C THR A 343 18.63 0.08 64.66
N ILE A 344 19.40 -0.40 63.69
CA ILE A 344 19.83 -1.80 63.62
C ILE A 344 20.74 -2.15 64.76
N ARG A 345 21.67 -1.24 65.19
CA ARG A 345 22.53 -1.44 66.37
C ARG A 345 21.72 -1.55 67.66
N ILE A 346 20.66 -0.79 67.89
CA ILE A 346 19.73 -0.97 68.99
C ILE A 346 19.13 -2.39 68.96
N GLY A 347 18.72 -2.86 67.78
CA GLY A 347 18.19 -4.19 67.54
C GLY A 347 19.25 -5.30 67.91
N ILE A 348 20.51 -5.12 67.52
CA ILE A 348 21.61 -5.99 67.81
C ILE A 348 21.82 -6.04 69.34
N ALA A 349 22.00 -4.85 70.00
CA ALA A 349 22.22 -4.77 71.43
C ALA A 349 21.05 -5.37 72.21
N THR A 350 19.82 -5.16 71.78
CA THR A 350 18.65 -5.81 72.42
C THR A 350 18.69 -7.34 72.27
N LYS A 351 18.99 -7.89 71.09
CA LYS A 351 19.06 -9.34 70.89
C LYS A 351 20.22 -10.02 71.64
N THR A 352 21.33 -9.32 71.84
CA THR A 352 22.48 -9.83 72.58
C THR A 352 22.36 -9.60 74.07
N GLY A 353 21.34 -8.90 74.55
CA GLY A 353 21.21 -8.59 76.01
C GLY A 353 22.14 -7.49 76.50
N ASP A 354 22.84 -6.78 75.60
CA ASP A 354 23.71 -5.63 75.98
C ASP A 354 22.84 -4.39 76.21
N THR A 355 22.20 -4.36 77.38
CA THR A 355 21.30 -3.27 77.79
C THR A 355 22.03 -1.94 77.93
N ALA A 356 23.33 -1.94 78.34
CA ALA A 356 24.11 -0.72 78.50
C ALA A 356 24.37 -0.02 77.16
N THR A 357 24.74 -0.77 76.11
CA THR A 357 24.90 -0.22 74.77
C THR A 357 23.56 0.22 74.17
N ALA A 358 22.49 -0.56 74.35
CA ALA A 358 21.15 -0.17 73.89
C ALA A 358 20.70 1.16 74.52
N GLN A 359 20.89 1.28 75.91
CA GLN A 359 20.51 2.51 76.61
C GLN A 359 21.29 3.74 76.12
N ARG A 360 22.58 3.63 75.85
CA ARG A 360 23.40 4.72 75.31
C ARG A 360 22.94 5.16 73.94
N LEU A 361 22.68 4.20 73.04
CA LEU A 361 22.19 4.50 71.71
C LEU A 361 20.79 5.11 71.71
N ILE A 362 19.95 4.75 72.70
CA ILE A 362 18.61 5.31 72.86
C ILE A 362 18.67 6.72 73.43
N ALA A 363 19.57 6.99 74.38
CA ALA A 363 19.73 8.31 75.01
C ALA A 363 20.23 9.40 74.03
N ASP A 364 20.98 8.99 73.06
CA ASP A 364 21.45 9.86 71.97
C ASP A 364 20.30 10.13 70.93
N ASN A 365 19.46 11.09 71.27
CA ASN A 365 18.22 11.35 70.58
C ASN A 365 18.37 12.53 69.58
N ASP A 366 18.84 12.22 68.33
CA ASP A 366 18.96 13.18 67.21
C ASP A 366 17.64 13.41 66.43
N GLU A 367 16.56 12.68 66.78
CA GLU A 367 15.28 12.74 66.07
C GLU A 367 14.56 14.10 66.12
N ALA A 368 14.82 14.83 67.20
CA ALA A 368 14.17 16.15 67.39
C ALA A 368 14.60 17.23 66.38
N GLN A 369 15.72 17.02 65.67
CA GLN A 369 16.32 17.97 64.76
C GLN A 369 16.04 17.67 63.29
N HIS A 370 15.60 16.43 62.92
CA HIS A 370 15.45 15.98 61.56
C HIS A 370 14.13 15.22 61.33
N SER A 371 13.48 15.45 60.19
CA SER A 371 12.28 14.69 59.80
C SER A 371 12.69 13.29 59.35
N VAL A 372 12.40 12.28 60.17
CA VAL A 372 12.68 10.86 59.88
C VAL A 372 11.46 10.25 59.14
N GLN A 373 11.70 9.40 58.15
CA GLN A 373 10.64 8.67 57.49
C GLN A 373 9.93 7.71 58.45
N TYR A 374 8.61 7.69 58.42
CA TYR A 374 7.77 6.87 59.30
C TYR A 374 8.10 5.37 59.28
N THR A 375 8.52 4.83 58.16
CA THR A 375 8.96 3.43 58.05
C THR A 375 10.15 3.12 58.94
N LEU A 376 11.11 4.07 59.07
CA LEU A 376 12.24 3.96 59.94
C LEU A 376 11.83 4.15 61.41
N VAL A 377 10.90 5.05 61.71
CA VAL A 377 10.33 5.22 63.03
C VAL A 377 9.66 3.93 63.51
N ASN A 378 8.80 3.33 62.69
CA ASN A 378 8.15 2.05 63.01
C ASN A 378 9.16 0.91 63.23
N LEU A 379 10.20 0.86 62.40
CA LEU A 379 11.27 -0.13 62.59
C LEU A 379 12.00 0.07 63.93
N ARG A 380 12.35 1.30 64.22
CA ARG A 380 12.99 1.66 65.51
C ARG A 380 12.08 1.32 66.69
N ASN A 381 10.82 1.67 66.64
CA ASN A 381 9.86 1.38 67.71
C ASN A 381 9.74 -0.13 67.98
N ARG A 382 9.83 -0.99 66.98
CA ARG A 382 9.82 -2.45 67.13
C ARG A 382 11.03 -2.94 67.91
N TYR A 383 12.22 -2.38 67.68
CA TYR A 383 13.42 -2.74 68.44
C TYR A 383 13.40 -2.14 69.86
N LEU A 384 12.92 -0.89 69.97
CA LEU A 384 12.76 -0.25 71.33
C LEU A 384 11.71 -0.96 72.17
N GLN A 385 10.62 -1.41 71.61
CA GLN A 385 9.58 -2.18 72.28
C GLN A 385 10.24 -3.44 72.94
N LYS A 386 10.98 -4.22 72.13
CA LYS A 386 11.66 -5.42 72.66
C LYS A 386 12.68 -5.11 73.78
N TYR A 387 13.41 -4.01 73.65
CA TYR A 387 14.31 -3.54 74.66
C TYR A 387 13.57 -3.21 75.98
N TYR A 388 12.45 -2.45 75.88
CA TYR A 388 11.67 -2.09 77.07
C TYR A 388 10.94 -3.27 77.69
N GLU A 389 10.53 -4.27 76.92
CA GLU A 389 10.01 -5.55 77.41
C GLU A 389 11.09 -6.31 78.24
N GLN A 390 12.30 -6.42 77.71
CA GLN A 390 13.40 -7.09 78.34
C GLN A 390 13.88 -6.41 79.63
N THR A 391 13.79 -5.07 79.66
CA THR A 391 14.19 -4.28 80.87
C THR A 391 13.05 -4.07 81.84
N GLY A 392 11.83 -4.66 81.57
CA GLY A 392 10.69 -4.57 82.49
C GLY A 392 9.92 -3.26 82.42
N ASN A 393 10.26 -2.36 81.53
CA ASN A 393 9.52 -1.10 81.34
C ASN A 393 8.32 -1.29 80.41
N PHE A 394 7.34 -2.08 80.83
CA PHE A 394 6.17 -2.44 80.05
C PHE A 394 5.31 -1.24 79.68
N ARG A 395 5.26 -0.17 80.48
CA ARG A 395 4.55 1.06 80.12
C ARG A 395 5.10 1.69 78.84
N ARG A 396 6.44 1.82 78.83
CA ARG A 396 7.05 2.42 77.59
C ARG A 396 6.95 1.52 76.41
N ALA A 397 7.06 0.21 76.59
CA ALA A 397 6.84 -0.77 75.53
C ALA A 397 5.40 -0.64 74.95
N TYR A 398 4.40 -0.52 75.81
CA TYR A 398 3.00 -0.30 75.39
C TYR A 398 2.77 1.03 74.63
N GLU A 399 3.34 2.13 75.14
CA GLU A 399 3.27 3.42 74.44
C GLU A 399 3.81 3.36 73.02
N LEU A 400 4.89 2.65 72.78
CA LEU A 400 5.48 2.44 71.43
C LEU A 400 4.61 1.56 70.55
N VAL A 401 4.02 0.50 71.11
CA VAL A 401 3.05 -0.33 70.37
C VAL A 401 1.82 0.47 69.98
N GLN A 402 1.29 1.25 70.93
CA GLN A 402 0.12 2.11 70.72
C GLN A 402 0.41 3.14 69.61
N SER A 403 1.56 3.83 69.69
CA SER A 403 1.96 4.79 68.66
C SER A 403 2.10 4.14 67.27
N ASN A 404 2.71 2.94 67.18
CA ASN A 404 2.79 2.21 65.90
C ASN A 404 1.40 1.76 65.41
N TYR A 405 0.52 1.33 66.33
CA TYR A 405 -0.83 0.93 66.01
C TYR A 405 -1.65 2.12 65.45
N GLU A 406 -1.68 3.25 66.18
CA GLU A 406 -2.39 4.45 65.74
C GLU A 406 -1.92 4.96 64.39
N TYR A 407 -0.62 4.92 64.17
CA TYR A 407 -0.06 5.30 62.87
C TYR A 407 -0.44 4.28 61.76
N ASN A 408 -0.33 2.98 62.05
CA ASN A 408 -0.69 1.93 61.06
C ASN A 408 -2.21 1.94 60.78
N ASP A 409 -3.05 2.20 61.75
CA ASP A 409 -4.51 2.32 61.61
C ASP A 409 -4.85 3.53 60.71
N SER A 410 -4.22 4.69 60.97
CA SER A 410 -4.38 5.86 60.08
C SER A 410 -3.89 5.60 58.65
N LEU A 411 -2.77 4.89 58.48
CA LEU A 411 -2.27 4.48 57.18
C LEU A 411 -3.24 3.51 56.51
N GLU A 412 -3.76 2.51 57.22
CA GLU A 412 -4.66 1.50 56.68
C GLU A 412 -5.96 2.14 56.20
N HIS A 413 -6.50 3.11 56.94
CA HIS A 413 -7.65 3.88 56.54
C HIS A 413 -7.34 4.69 55.25
N ASN A 414 -6.23 5.40 55.21
CA ASN A 414 -5.79 6.11 54.01
C ASN A 414 -5.53 5.16 52.83
N HIS A 415 -4.91 4.02 53.07
CA HIS A 415 -4.66 2.97 52.08
C HIS A 415 -5.96 2.38 51.54
N SER A 416 -6.99 2.18 52.38
CA SER A 416 -8.32 1.71 51.96
C SER A 416 -8.97 2.70 50.97
N ASN A 417 -8.94 4.01 51.33
CA ASN A 417 -9.42 5.06 50.46
C ASN A 417 -8.63 5.14 49.14
N MET A 418 -7.30 4.99 49.19
CA MET A 418 -6.44 4.95 48.02
C MET A 418 -6.69 3.73 47.14
N ARG A 419 -6.90 2.53 47.75
CA ARG A 419 -7.25 1.30 47.03
C ARG A 419 -8.55 1.48 46.25
N SER A 420 -9.59 2.05 46.89
CA SER A 420 -10.87 2.32 46.21
C SER A 420 -10.69 3.24 45.01
N ALA A 421 -9.92 4.32 45.18
CA ALA A 421 -9.61 5.25 44.07
C ALA A 421 -8.75 4.57 42.98
N ASP A 422 -7.81 3.69 43.34
CA ASP A 422 -7.00 2.92 42.40
C ASP A 422 -7.86 1.89 41.62
N ILE A 423 -8.79 1.19 42.26
CA ILE A 423 -9.72 0.30 41.59
C ILE A 423 -10.53 1.07 40.54
N MET A 424 -11.01 2.27 40.88
CA MET A 424 -11.71 3.14 39.92
C MET A 424 -10.79 3.58 38.77
N ALA A 425 -9.55 3.90 39.07
CA ALA A 425 -8.57 4.26 38.05
C ALA A 425 -8.25 3.10 37.11
N ARG A 426 -8.12 1.87 37.66
CA ARG A 426 -8.00 0.63 36.86
C ARG A 426 -9.20 0.46 35.93
N PHE A 427 -10.40 0.50 36.47
CA PHE A 427 -11.62 0.36 35.69
C PHE A 427 -11.70 1.36 34.55
N THR A 428 -11.32 2.62 34.82
CA THR A 428 -11.31 3.67 33.79
C THR A 428 -10.24 3.39 32.72
N SER A 429 -9.04 2.98 33.13
CA SER A 429 -7.95 2.64 32.18
C SER A 429 -8.32 1.43 31.31
N ASP A 430 -8.83 0.36 31.91
CA ASP A 430 -9.20 -0.86 31.21
C ASP A 430 -10.36 -0.57 30.23
N THR A 431 -11.33 0.27 30.63
CA THR A 431 -12.40 0.71 29.75
C THR A 431 -11.89 1.52 28.56
N LEU A 432 -10.92 2.40 28.77
CA LEU A 432 -10.29 3.17 27.70
C LEU A 432 -9.49 2.27 26.75
N GLN A 433 -8.77 1.29 27.29
CA GLN A 433 -8.03 0.31 26.51
C GLN A 433 -8.97 -0.54 25.66
N LEU A 434 -10.05 -1.06 26.25
CA LEU A 434 -11.06 -1.81 25.52
C LEU A 434 -11.70 -1.00 24.39
N ARG A 435 -12.02 0.28 24.64
CA ARG A 435 -12.54 1.18 23.58
C ARG A 435 -11.51 1.38 22.45
N HIS A 436 -10.23 1.49 22.79
CA HIS A 436 -9.16 1.63 21.80
C HIS A 436 -9.01 0.36 20.96
N ASP A 437 -9.03 -0.81 21.59
CA ASP A 437 -8.92 -2.10 20.91
C ASP A 437 -10.09 -2.31 19.94
N LEU A 438 -11.30 -1.99 20.38
CA LEU A 438 -12.51 -2.00 19.52
C LEU A 438 -12.37 -1.01 18.34
N MET A 439 -11.79 0.15 18.58
CA MET A 439 -11.56 1.14 17.50
C MET A 439 -10.52 0.64 16.49
N ILE A 440 -9.45 0.00 16.95
CA ILE A 440 -8.43 -0.64 16.08
C ILE A 440 -9.09 -1.76 15.28
N GLU A 441 -9.84 -2.64 15.93
CA GLU A 441 -10.55 -3.74 15.26
C GLU A 441 -11.49 -3.20 14.17
N HIS A 442 -12.27 -2.16 14.47
CA HIS A 442 -13.14 -1.51 13.50
C HIS A 442 -12.36 -0.89 12.33
N LYS A 443 -11.22 -0.23 12.60
CA LYS A 443 -10.33 0.29 11.55
C LYS A 443 -9.76 -0.83 10.67
N ASN A 444 -9.29 -1.92 11.28
CA ASN A 444 -8.75 -3.07 10.56
C ASN A 444 -9.82 -3.73 9.69
N ALA A 445 -11.04 -3.88 10.20
CA ALA A 445 -12.18 -4.38 9.42
C ALA A 445 -12.51 -3.46 8.22
N THR A 446 -12.45 -2.14 8.42
CA THR A 446 -12.67 -1.16 7.35
C THR A 446 -11.56 -1.23 6.29
N ILE A 447 -10.30 -1.32 6.70
CA ILE A 447 -9.14 -1.50 5.80
C ILE A 447 -9.27 -2.80 5.02
N ALA A 448 -9.63 -3.91 5.68
CA ALA A 448 -9.84 -5.20 5.02
C ALA A 448 -10.98 -5.12 3.98
N LYS A 449 -12.10 -4.47 4.31
CA LYS A 449 -13.21 -4.24 3.39
C LYS A 449 -12.79 -3.42 2.16
N THR A 450 -12.05 -2.33 2.37
CA THR A 450 -11.54 -1.48 1.28
C THR A 450 -10.54 -2.24 0.40
N LYS A 451 -9.65 -3.03 1.01
CA LYS A 451 -8.70 -3.90 0.29
C LYS A 451 -9.43 -4.93 -0.56
N ASN A 452 -10.47 -5.57 -0.04
CA ASN A 452 -11.29 -6.53 -0.78
C ASN A 452 -12.04 -5.87 -1.94
N GLN A 453 -12.58 -4.67 -1.75
CA GLN A 453 -13.21 -3.90 -2.82
C GLN A 453 -12.22 -3.52 -3.93
N LEU A 454 -11.00 -3.15 -3.56
CA LEU A 454 -9.94 -2.83 -4.52
C LEU A 454 -9.51 -4.07 -5.31
N THR A 455 -9.32 -5.21 -4.64
CA THR A 455 -8.98 -6.47 -5.33
C THR A 455 -10.08 -6.91 -6.27
N LEU A 456 -11.36 -6.76 -5.89
CA LEU A 456 -12.50 -7.06 -6.76
C LEU A 456 -12.53 -6.13 -7.99
N ALA A 457 -12.31 -4.84 -7.79
CA ALA A 457 -12.26 -3.86 -8.89
C ALA A 457 -11.11 -4.16 -9.88
N ILE A 458 -9.93 -4.54 -9.39
CA ILE A 458 -8.81 -4.97 -10.22
C ILE A 458 -9.16 -6.23 -11.01
N ALA A 459 -9.80 -7.22 -10.37
CA ALA A 459 -10.22 -8.45 -11.04
C ALA A 459 -11.23 -8.17 -12.16
N ILE A 460 -12.22 -7.32 -11.91
CA ILE A 460 -13.20 -6.90 -12.94
C ILE A 460 -12.50 -6.19 -14.11
N MET A 461 -11.56 -5.29 -13.81
CA MET A 461 -10.78 -4.60 -14.84
C MET A 461 -9.98 -5.57 -15.72
N LEU A 462 -9.33 -6.56 -15.11
CA LEU A 462 -8.58 -7.58 -15.85
C LEU A 462 -9.50 -8.43 -16.76
N ILE A 463 -10.70 -8.79 -16.27
CA ILE A 463 -11.70 -9.50 -17.07
C ILE A 463 -12.15 -8.64 -18.26
N LEU A 464 -12.40 -7.35 -18.05
CA LEU A 464 -12.78 -6.44 -19.15
C LEU A 464 -11.67 -6.30 -20.20
N VAL A 465 -10.42 -6.22 -19.78
CA VAL A 465 -9.27 -6.19 -20.71
C VAL A 465 -9.18 -7.49 -21.48
N LEU A 466 -9.39 -8.64 -20.83
CA LEU A 466 -9.40 -9.94 -21.50
C LEU A 466 -10.52 -10.02 -22.55
N ILE A 467 -11.72 -9.57 -22.23
CA ILE A 467 -12.85 -9.52 -23.15
C ILE A 467 -12.52 -8.63 -24.37
N LEU A 468 -11.91 -7.47 -24.14
CA LEU A 468 -11.48 -6.57 -25.22
C LEU A 468 -10.44 -7.24 -26.14
N VAL A 469 -9.47 -7.94 -25.58
CA VAL A 469 -8.45 -8.66 -26.36
C VAL A 469 -9.09 -9.78 -27.18
N LEU A 470 -9.99 -10.56 -26.58
CA LEU A 470 -10.71 -11.63 -27.29
C LEU A 470 -11.60 -11.06 -28.41
N TRP A 471 -12.29 -9.95 -28.16
CA TRP A 471 -13.08 -9.26 -29.16
C TRP A 471 -12.24 -8.71 -30.32
N PHE A 472 -11.08 -8.12 -30.01
CA PHE A 472 -10.12 -7.66 -31.02
C PHE A 472 -9.59 -8.82 -31.87
N MET A 473 -9.23 -9.95 -31.24
CA MET A 473 -8.81 -11.16 -31.97
C MET A 473 -9.92 -11.72 -32.86
N TYR A 474 -11.17 -11.68 -32.37
CA TYR A 474 -12.33 -12.12 -33.18
C TYR A 474 -12.50 -11.25 -34.43
N ILE A 475 -12.44 -9.92 -34.29
CA ILE A 475 -12.52 -8.98 -35.43
C ILE A 475 -11.37 -9.25 -36.41
N LYS A 476 -10.14 -9.42 -35.92
CA LYS A 476 -8.98 -9.68 -36.77
C LYS A 476 -9.10 -10.99 -37.53
N ARG A 477 -9.59 -12.06 -36.88
CA ARG A 477 -9.89 -13.34 -37.58
C ARG A 477 -10.95 -13.18 -38.64
N LYS A 478 -12.00 -12.42 -38.38
CA LYS A 478 -13.06 -12.15 -39.37
C LYS A 478 -12.52 -11.39 -40.57
N GLN A 479 -11.66 -10.39 -40.37
CA GLN A 479 -11.00 -9.65 -41.45
C GLN A 479 -10.07 -10.55 -42.28
N LEU A 480 -9.25 -11.39 -41.64
CA LEU A 480 -8.39 -12.34 -42.34
C LEU A 480 -9.19 -13.33 -43.18
N LYS A 481 -10.30 -13.86 -42.64
CA LYS A 481 -11.16 -14.78 -43.39
C LYS A 481 -11.77 -14.10 -44.61
N ALA A 482 -12.24 -12.86 -44.47
CA ALA A 482 -12.75 -12.10 -45.64
C ALA A 482 -11.67 -11.85 -46.72
N GLN A 483 -10.42 -11.57 -46.32
CA GLN A 483 -9.30 -11.43 -47.23
C GLN A 483 -8.97 -12.76 -47.95
N MET A 484 -8.99 -13.88 -47.21
CA MET A 484 -8.81 -15.22 -47.79
C MET A 484 -9.90 -15.59 -48.79
N ASP A 485 -11.16 -15.24 -48.50
CA ASP A 485 -12.30 -15.49 -49.40
C ASP A 485 -12.14 -14.67 -50.68
N ILE A 486 -11.71 -13.42 -50.60
CA ILE A 486 -11.40 -12.57 -51.77
C ILE A 486 -10.23 -13.16 -52.57
N MET A 487 -9.19 -13.63 -51.92
CA MET A 487 -8.03 -14.25 -52.56
C MET A 487 -8.45 -15.53 -53.31
N ASN A 488 -9.24 -16.39 -52.67
CA ASN A 488 -9.77 -17.61 -53.27
C ASN A 488 -10.68 -17.32 -54.47
N LEU A 489 -11.51 -16.28 -54.41
CA LEU A 489 -12.32 -15.79 -55.52
C LEU A 489 -11.43 -15.37 -56.69
N ARG A 490 -10.36 -14.59 -56.45
CA ARG A 490 -9.40 -14.20 -57.50
C ARG A 490 -8.71 -15.40 -58.16
N LEU A 491 -8.29 -16.36 -57.37
CA LEU A 491 -7.68 -17.61 -57.87
C LEU A 491 -8.67 -18.45 -58.72
N ASN A 492 -9.93 -18.53 -58.29
CA ASN A 492 -10.97 -19.24 -59.08
C ASN A 492 -11.29 -18.54 -60.39
N ILE A 493 -11.30 -17.19 -60.42
CA ILE A 493 -11.47 -16.39 -61.63
C ILE A 493 -10.32 -16.67 -62.63
N VAL A 494 -9.07 -16.70 -62.14
CA VAL A 494 -7.91 -16.97 -62.99
C VAL A 494 -7.94 -18.42 -63.53
N ARG A 495 -8.35 -19.39 -62.72
CA ARG A 495 -8.37 -20.82 -63.06
C ARG A 495 -9.46 -21.20 -64.06
N ASN A 496 -10.57 -20.45 -64.13
CA ASN A 496 -11.71 -20.72 -65.05
C ASN A 496 -11.70 -19.86 -66.32
N ARG A 497 -10.71 -19.01 -66.56
CA ARG A 497 -10.68 -18.00 -67.61
C ARG A 497 -10.26 -18.50 -68.97
N ILE A 498 -9.72 -19.68 -69.10
CA ILE A 498 -9.59 -20.37 -70.42
C ILE A 498 -10.68 -21.42 -70.38
N SER A 499 -11.74 -21.22 -71.18
CA SER A 499 -12.74 -22.27 -71.37
C SER A 499 -12.01 -23.46 -72.02
N PRO A 500 -11.81 -24.59 -71.32
CA PRO A 500 -11.16 -25.74 -71.88
C PRO A 500 -11.93 -26.25 -73.11
N HIS A 501 -13.22 -26.04 -73.10
CA HIS A 501 -14.13 -26.42 -74.19
C HIS A 501 -13.90 -25.59 -75.46
N PHE A 502 -13.57 -24.28 -75.28
CA PHE A 502 -13.22 -23.45 -76.47
C PHE A 502 -11.92 -23.93 -77.09
N VAL A 503 -10.88 -24.17 -76.29
CA VAL A 503 -9.59 -24.67 -76.84
C VAL A 503 -9.74 -26.04 -77.48
N PHE A 504 -10.49 -26.95 -76.85
CA PHE A 504 -10.76 -28.27 -77.42
C PHE A 504 -11.64 -28.17 -78.70
N ASN A 505 -12.65 -27.35 -78.76
CA ASN A 505 -13.51 -27.18 -79.96
C ASN A 505 -12.74 -26.62 -81.14
N VAL A 506 -11.89 -25.62 -80.94
CA VAL A 506 -11.09 -24.99 -81.98
C VAL A 506 -9.99 -25.99 -82.45
N LEU A 507 -9.36 -26.75 -81.55
CA LEU A 507 -8.39 -27.77 -81.90
C LEU A 507 -9.04 -28.95 -82.69
N ASN A 508 -10.19 -29.45 -82.23
CA ASN A 508 -10.86 -30.58 -82.85
C ASN A 508 -11.37 -30.23 -84.29
N ASN A 509 -11.85 -29.02 -84.48
CA ASN A 509 -12.26 -28.62 -85.80
C ASN A 509 -11.14 -28.43 -86.84
N LYS A 510 -9.95 -28.10 -86.37
CA LYS A 510 -8.75 -28.02 -87.19
C LYS A 510 -8.26 -29.39 -87.64
N ILE A 511 -8.38 -30.41 -86.76
CA ILE A 511 -8.00 -31.78 -87.08
C ILE A 511 -8.89 -32.36 -88.21
N ILE A 512 -10.12 -31.90 -88.35
CA ILE A 512 -11.09 -32.43 -89.28
C ILE A 512 -11.04 -31.74 -90.67
N ASN A 513 -10.55 -30.49 -90.86
CA ASN A 513 -10.64 -29.69 -92.07
C ASN A 513 -9.34 -29.03 -92.55
N SER A 514 -8.20 -29.75 -92.52
CA SER A 514 -6.94 -29.18 -93.00
C SER A 514 -6.71 -29.39 -94.47
N GLU A 515 -6.81 -28.28 -95.29
CA GLU A 515 -5.95 -27.98 -96.46
C GLU A 515 -6.03 -26.46 -96.81
N GLN A 516 -4.95 -25.73 -96.66
CA GLN A 516 -4.57 -24.46 -97.28
C GLN A 516 -4.86 -23.09 -96.58
N SER A 517 -5.37 -22.98 -95.38
CA SER A 517 -5.38 -21.64 -94.73
C SER A 517 -4.71 -21.66 -93.33
N GLU A 518 -3.84 -22.61 -93.02
CA GLU A 518 -3.33 -22.95 -91.65
C GLU A 518 -2.58 -21.84 -90.94
N ALA A 519 -1.84 -20.99 -91.59
CA ALA A 519 -1.00 -19.99 -90.95
C ALA A 519 -1.77 -18.80 -90.35
N THR A 520 -2.79 -18.34 -91.02
CA THR A 520 -3.58 -17.14 -90.64
C THR A 520 -4.54 -17.44 -89.49
N GLU A 521 -5.18 -18.61 -89.56
CA GLU A 521 -6.09 -19.07 -88.48
C GLU A 521 -5.40 -19.40 -87.19
N LEU A 522 -4.17 -19.99 -87.24
CA LEU A 522 -3.36 -20.29 -86.06
C LEU A 522 -2.86 -19.00 -85.38
N GLN A 523 -2.57 -17.97 -86.20
CA GLN A 523 -2.22 -16.65 -85.73
C GLN A 523 -3.38 -15.98 -84.97
N ASP A 524 -4.59 -16.03 -85.57
CA ASP A 524 -5.79 -15.44 -84.97
C ASP A 524 -6.20 -16.16 -83.71
N LEU A 525 -6.05 -17.50 -83.63
CA LEU A 525 -6.27 -18.30 -82.41
C LEU A 525 -5.24 -17.96 -81.35
N THR A 526 -3.97 -17.88 -81.70
CA THR A 526 -2.91 -17.49 -80.79
C THR A 526 -3.13 -16.08 -80.24
N ARG A 527 -3.53 -15.16 -81.05
CA ARG A 527 -3.87 -13.79 -80.67
C ARG A 527 -5.07 -13.74 -79.74
N LEU A 528 -6.10 -14.56 -80.02
CA LEU A 528 -7.30 -14.64 -79.19
C LEU A 528 -6.98 -15.23 -77.81
N ILE A 529 -6.17 -16.27 -77.72
CA ILE A 529 -5.68 -16.88 -76.43
C ILE A 529 -4.85 -15.84 -75.66
N ARG A 530 -3.95 -15.11 -76.32
CA ARG A 530 -3.13 -14.08 -75.69
C ARG A 530 -3.98 -12.93 -75.14
N THR A 531 -4.93 -12.40 -75.94
CA THR A 531 -5.85 -11.37 -75.53
C THR A 531 -6.71 -11.83 -74.34
N ASN A 532 -7.21 -13.07 -74.36
CA ASN A 532 -7.94 -13.67 -73.24
C ASN A 532 -7.12 -13.71 -71.94
N LEU A 533 -5.84 -14.13 -72.00
CA LEU A 533 -4.94 -14.15 -70.88
C LEU A 533 -4.65 -12.74 -70.33
N ASP A 534 -4.44 -11.76 -71.18
CA ASP A 534 -4.14 -10.39 -70.79
C ASP A 534 -5.38 -9.68 -70.16
N MET A 535 -6.55 -9.87 -70.75
CA MET A 535 -7.82 -9.39 -70.18
C MET A 535 -8.12 -10.06 -68.82
N SER A 536 -7.76 -11.33 -68.71
CA SER A 536 -7.95 -12.12 -67.47
C SER A 536 -7.23 -11.58 -66.27
N ARG A 537 -6.18 -10.80 -66.45
CA ARG A 537 -5.35 -10.24 -65.36
C ARG A 537 -5.95 -8.96 -64.78
N GLN A 538 -6.86 -8.35 -65.49
CA GLN A 538 -7.48 -7.07 -65.08
C GLN A 538 -8.86 -7.31 -64.47
N PRO A 539 -9.26 -6.63 -63.40
CA PRO A 539 -10.60 -6.76 -62.81
C PRO A 539 -11.69 -6.17 -63.68
N ALA A 540 -11.32 -5.19 -64.52
CA ALA A 540 -12.20 -4.57 -65.49
C ALA A 540 -11.41 -4.04 -66.70
N VAL A 541 -11.98 -4.14 -67.85
CA VAL A 541 -11.43 -3.68 -69.12
C VAL A 541 -12.39 -2.63 -69.79
N THR A 542 -11.96 -1.95 -70.84
CA THR A 542 -12.82 -1.06 -71.59
C THR A 542 -13.87 -1.83 -72.35
N LEU A 543 -15.02 -1.20 -72.62
CA LEU A 543 -16.04 -1.79 -73.47
C LEU A 543 -15.51 -2.06 -74.88
N ALA A 544 -14.61 -1.24 -75.40
CA ALA A 544 -13.92 -1.43 -76.65
C ALA A 544 -13.15 -2.73 -76.71
N GLU A 545 -12.33 -3.04 -75.61
CA GLU A 545 -11.56 -4.28 -75.50
C GLU A 545 -12.47 -5.51 -75.46
N GLU A 546 -13.57 -5.48 -74.72
CA GLU A 546 -14.54 -6.60 -74.63
C GLU A 546 -15.23 -6.83 -75.95
N LEU A 547 -15.68 -5.77 -76.70
CA LEU A 547 -16.33 -5.87 -78.00
C LEU A 547 -15.37 -6.40 -79.04
N ASP A 548 -14.13 -5.94 -79.12
CA ASP A 548 -13.11 -6.39 -80.03
C ASP A 548 -12.84 -7.89 -79.85
N PHE A 549 -12.71 -8.31 -78.53
CA PHE A 549 -12.52 -9.73 -78.21
C PHE A 549 -13.73 -10.57 -78.69
N VAL A 550 -14.92 -10.15 -78.29
CA VAL A 550 -16.17 -10.87 -78.66
C VAL A 550 -16.42 -10.95 -80.14
N GLU A 551 -16.12 -9.93 -80.89
CA GLU A 551 -16.23 -9.93 -82.35
C GLU A 551 -15.29 -10.96 -82.97
N LYS A 552 -14.04 -11.01 -82.49
CA LYS A 552 -13.06 -12.06 -82.93
C LYS A 552 -13.53 -13.45 -82.57
N TYR A 553 -14.09 -13.63 -81.36
CA TYR A 553 -14.64 -14.88 -80.85
C TYR A 553 -15.82 -15.34 -81.74
N ILE A 554 -16.75 -14.47 -82.03
CA ILE A 554 -17.92 -14.78 -82.87
C ILE A 554 -17.48 -15.18 -84.28
N ARG A 555 -16.47 -14.52 -84.84
CA ARG A 555 -15.90 -14.90 -86.16
C ARG A 555 -15.38 -16.32 -86.20
N VAL A 556 -14.74 -16.75 -85.13
CA VAL A 556 -14.26 -18.12 -84.99
C VAL A 556 -15.43 -19.10 -84.83
N GLU A 557 -16.45 -18.80 -84.04
CA GLU A 557 -17.62 -19.67 -83.84
C GLU A 557 -18.52 -19.77 -85.10
N ARG A 558 -18.51 -18.78 -86.01
CA ARG A 558 -19.23 -18.79 -87.26
C ARG A 558 -18.88 -20.01 -88.10
N PHE A 559 -17.63 -20.40 -88.09
CA PHE A 559 -17.21 -21.61 -88.82
C PHE A 559 -17.91 -22.86 -88.31
N MET A 560 -18.29 -22.90 -87.06
CA MET A 560 -18.91 -24.06 -86.41
C MET A 560 -20.43 -24.04 -86.49
N LEU A 561 -21.03 -22.86 -86.55
CA LEU A 561 -22.51 -22.66 -86.58
C LEU A 561 -23.10 -22.69 -87.96
N GLY A 562 -22.28 -22.60 -89.05
CA GLY A 562 -22.70 -22.67 -90.45
C GLY A 562 -23.10 -21.31 -91.05
N SER A 563 -23.52 -21.34 -92.37
CA SER A 563 -23.87 -20.14 -93.12
C SER A 563 -25.15 -19.42 -92.66
N ASP A 564 -25.97 -20.11 -91.84
CA ASP A 564 -27.25 -19.59 -91.36
C ASP A 564 -27.10 -18.80 -90.03
N PHE A 565 -25.87 -18.54 -89.53
CA PHE A 565 -25.55 -17.76 -88.35
C PHE A 565 -25.26 -16.30 -88.75
N THR A 566 -26.05 -15.35 -88.21
CA THR A 566 -25.91 -13.89 -88.39
C THR A 566 -25.70 -13.27 -87.01
N TRP A 567 -24.91 -12.20 -86.96
CA TRP A 567 -24.75 -11.45 -85.73
C TRP A 567 -24.74 -9.94 -85.97
N HIS A 568 -25.22 -9.19 -85.00
CA HIS A 568 -25.24 -7.75 -84.98
C HIS A 568 -24.66 -7.18 -83.70
N ILE A 569 -23.72 -6.21 -83.83
CA ILE A 569 -23.17 -5.45 -82.70
C ILE A 569 -23.61 -4.00 -82.90
N ASN A 570 -24.63 -3.58 -82.15
CA ASN A 570 -25.25 -2.26 -82.23
C ASN A 570 -24.81 -1.44 -80.95
N VAL A 571 -23.91 -0.45 -81.13
CA VAL A 571 -23.51 0.46 -80.10
C VAL A 571 -24.03 1.85 -80.42
N ALA A 572 -24.82 2.41 -79.51
CA ALA A 572 -25.41 3.75 -79.68
C ALA A 572 -24.32 4.82 -79.78
N PRO A 573 -24.50 5.90 -80.57
CA PRO A 573 -23.46 6.91 -80.74
C PRO A 573 -23.06 7.71 -79.52
N ASP A 574 -23.88 7.71 -78.49
CA ASP A 574 -23.70 8.41 -77.28
C ASP A 574 -22.89 7.56 -76.21
N VAL A 575 -22.46 6.36 -76.58
CA VAL A 575 -21.63 5.48 -75.73
C VAL A 575 -20.15 5.62 -76.09
N ASP A 576 -19.36 6.17 -75.22
CA ASP A 576 -17.91 6.18 -75.39
C ASP A 576 -17.34 4.80 -75.02
N ARG A 577 -16.94 4.01 -76.03
CA ARG A 577 -16.44 2.62 -75.84
C ARG A 577 -15.10 2.55 -75.05
N GLU A 578 -14.28 3.61 -75.10
CA GLU A 578 -12.98 3.66 -74.48
C GLU A 578 -13.07 4.06 -73.01
N GLN A 579 -14.08 4.81 -72.59
CA GLN A 579 -14.26 5.25 -71.22
C GLN A 579 -15.16 4.34 -70.37
N VAL A 580 -16.10 3.64 -71.01
CA VAL A 580 -16.97 2.70 -70.33
C VAL A 580 -16.14 1.46 -69.88
N ARG A 581 -16.06 1.20 -68.57
CA ARG A 581 -15.40 0.00 -68.03
C ARG A 581 -16.45 -1.03 -67.65
N VAL A 582 -16.15 -2.29 -67.98
CA VAL A 582 -16.98 -3.45 -67.67
C VAL A 582 -16.15 -4.52 -66.96
N PRO A 583 -16.75 -5.41 -66.14
CA PRO A 583 -15.99 -6.54 -65.58
C PRO A 583 -15.36 -7.34 -66.71
N SER A 584 -14.10 -7.64 -66.61
CA SER A 584 -13.36 -8.38 -67.62
C SER A 584 -14.00 -9.75 -67.90
N MET A 585 -14.04 -10.13 -69.15
CA MET A 585 -14.60 -11.40 -69.68
C MET A 585 -16.14 -11.48 -69.59
N PHE A 586 -16.81 -10.36 -69.28
CA PHE A 586 -18.24 -10.37 -69.05
C PHE A 586 -19.03 -10.63 -70.35
N LEU A 587 -18.76 -9.83 -71.37
CA LEU A 587 -19.41 -10.00 -72.69
C LEU A 587 -19.06 -11.33 -73.35
N GLN A 588 -17.80 -11.77 -73.15
CA GLN A 588 -17.38 -13.09 -73.62
C GLN A 588 -18.24 -14.20 -72.99
N ILE A 589 -18.41 -14.20 -71.69
CA ILE A 589 -19.19 -15.26 -71.01
C ILE A 589 -20.66 -15.21 -71.46
N LEU A 590 -21.22 -14.04 -71.62
CA LEU A 590 -22.58 -13.93 -72.09
C LEU A 590 -22.74 -14.42 -73.53
N THR A 591 -21.83 -14.02 -74.40
CA THR A 591 -21.81 -14.44 -75.84
C THR A 591 -21.59 -15.94 -76.00
N GLU A 592 -20.65 -16.47 -75.24
CA GLU A 592 -20.39 -17.93 -75.17
C GLU A 592 -21.65 -18.69 -74.68
N ASN A 593 -22.33 -18.23 -73.64
CA ASN A 593 -23.59 -18.83 -73.17
C ASN A 593 -24.72 -18.73 -74.26
N ALA A 594 -24.90 -17.59 -74.96
CA ALA A 594 -25.87 -17.43 -76.03
C ALA A 594 -25.58 -18.41 -77.20
N ILE A 595 -24.32 -18.55 -77.62
CA ILE A 595 -23.94 -19.46 -78.66
C ILE A 595 -24.12 -20.92 -78.24
N ILE A 596 -23.53 -21.32 -77.06
CA ILE A 596 -23.52 -22.74 -76.66
C ILE A 596 -24.92 -23.24 -76.24
N HIS A 597 -25.64 -22.44 -75.49
CA HIS A 597 -26.94 -22.83 -74.94
C HIS A 597 -28.17 -22.34 -75.71
N GLY A 598 -28.03 -21.20 -76.43
CA GLY A 598 -29.11 -20.66 -77.25
C GLY A 598 -29.11 -21.11 -78.70
N LEU A 599 -27.95 -21.09 -79.37
CA LEU A 599 -27.88 -21.28 -80.83
C LEU A 599 -27.33 -22.64 -81.23
N LYS A 600 -26.46 -23.29 -80.48
CA LYS A 600 -25.91 -24.60 -80.79
C LYS A 600 -26.97 -25.69 -80.64
N GLY A 601 -27.33 -26.34 -81.76
CA GLY A 601 -28.42 -27.34 -81.84
C GLY A 601 -29.81 -26.74 -82.15
N TRP A 602 -29.91 -25.45 -82.49
CA TRP A 602 -31.11 -24.85 -82.96
C TRP A 602 -31.24 -25.09 -84.48
N ASP A 603 -32.37 -25.54 -84.96
CA ASP A 603 -32.58 -25.94 -86.34
C ASP A 603 -33.04 -24.81 -87.21
N GLY A 604 -33.29 -23.62 -86.72
CA GLY A 604 -33.71 -22.40 -87.43
C GLY A 604 -32.55 -21.47 -87.74
N HIS A 605 -32.85 -20.35 -88.40
CA HIS A 605 -31.93 -19.23 -88.55
C HIS A 605 -31.40 -18.78 -87.22
N LYS A 606 -30.06 -18.70 -87.11
CA LYS A 606 -29.36 -18.38 -85.83
C LYS A 606 -28.97 -16.93 -85.84
N GLU A 607 -29.48 -16.16 -84.85
CA GLU A 607 -29.23 -14.73 -84.73
C GLU A 607 -28.72 -14.40 -83.35
N LEU A 608 -27.62 -13.66 -83.28
CA LEU A 608 -27.05 -13.12 -82.09
C LEU A 608 -26.98 -11.60 -82.14
N THR A 609 -27.56 -10.87 -81.21
CA THR A 609 -27.49 -9.42 -81.14
C THR A 609 -26.85 -8.95 -79.86
N ILE A 610 -25.81 -8.14 -80.02
CA ILE A 610 -25.22 -7.38 -78.91
C ILE A 610 -25.61 -5.94 -79.06
N ALA A 611 -26.31 -5.38 -78.05
CA ALA A 611 -26.75 -4.01 -78.12
C ALA A 611 -26.25 -3.24 -76.90
N VAL A 612 -25.71 -2.02 -77.13
CA VAL A 612 -25.21 -1.14 -76.07
C VAL A 612 -25.84 0.24 -76.27
N HIS A 613 -26.45 0.75 -75.18
CA HIS A 613 -27.06 2.07 -75.20
C HIS A 613 -26.95 2.72 -73.82
N ARG A 614 -27.26 4.00 -73.71
CA ARG A 614 -27.31 4.73 -72.44
C ARG A 614 -28.75 4.94 -71.99
N GLU A 615 -28.95 4.70 -70.68
CA GLU A 615 -30.16 5.11 -69.98
C GLU A 615 -29.72 6.09 -68.87
N GLN A 616 -29.90 7.38 -69.10
CA GLN A 616 -29.47 8.46 -68.24
C GLN A 616 -27.94 8.35 -67.84
N ARG A 617 -27.62 7.94 -66.62
CA ARG A 617 -26.26 7.75 -66.10
C ARG A 617 -25.87 6.28 -66.02
N THR A 618 -26.43 5.42 -66.82
CA THR A 618 -26.19 3.98 -66.81
C THR A 618 -25.97 3.48 -68.23
N THR A 619 -24.89 2.76 -68.45
CA THR A 619 -24.65 2.03 -69.66
C THR A 619 -25.38 0.68 -69.61
N VAL A 620 -26.21 0.39 -70.53
CA VAL A 620 -26.95 -0.86 -70.64
C VAL A 620 -26.33 -1.69 -71.77
N ILE A 621 -25.92 -2.89 -71.48
CA ILE A 621 -25.31 -3.81 -72.41
C ILE A 621 -26.14 -5.08 -72.36
N SER A 622 -26.63 -5.50 -73.56
CA SER A 622 -27.44 -6.71 -73.70
C SER A 622 -26.89 -7.63 -74.76
N VAL A 623 -26.92 -8.91 -74.50
CA VAL A 623 -26.62 -10.01 -75.41
C VAL A 623 -27.91 -10.80 -75.56
N SER A 624 -28.41 -10.92 -76.80
CA SER A 624 -29.68 -11.59 -77.14
C SER A 624 -29.42 -12.66 -78.18
N ASP A 625 -30.03 -13.81 -78.04
CA ASP A 625 -30.14 -14.87 -79.03
C ASP A 625 -31.61 -15.17 -79.37
N ASN A 626 -31.85 -15.77 -80.53
CA ASN A 626 -33.17 -16.22 -80.99
C ASN A 626 -33.40 -17.73 -80.79
N GLY A 627 -32.72 -18.33 -79.85
CA GLY A 627 -32.80 -19.75 -79.48
C GLY A 627 -34.07 -20.13 -78.72
N PRO A 628 -34.09 -21.29 -78.06
CA PRO A 628 -35.23 -21.83 -77.27
C PRO A 628 -35.53 -21.09 -75.96
N GLY A 629 -34.74 -20.06 -75.65
CA GLY A 629 -34.89 -19.30 -74.40
C GLY A 629 -34.23 -19.95 -73.19
N PHE A 630 -34.37 -19.27 -72.05
CA PHE A 630 -33.78 -19.66 -70.80
C PHE A 630 -34.83 -20.30 -69.87
N ASN A 631 -34.56 -21.55 -69.46
CA ASN A 631 -35.41 -22.26 -68.49
C ASN A 631 -34.95 -22.08 -67.07
N ALA A 632 -35.63 -21.28 -66.29
CA ALA A 632 -35.30 -20.95 -64.90
C ALA A 632 -35.43 -22.12 -63.91
N SER A 633 -36.20 -23.18 -64.24
CA SER A 633 -36.48 -24.31 -63.36
C SER A 633 -35.28 -25.24 -63.14
N ASN A 634 -34.23 -25.18 -64.00
CA ASN A 634 -33.01 -25.97 -63.89
C ASN A 634 -31.84 -25.24 -63.25
N GLY A 635 -32.04 -24.03 -62.69
CA GLY A 635 -30.94 -23.12 -62.43
C GLY A 635 -30.83 -22.51 -61.05
N THR A 636 -30.45 -23.27 -60.07
CA THR A 636 -29.54 -22.68 -59.09
C THR A 636 -28.22 -22.42 -59.81
N PHE A 637 -27.85 -21.13 -59.97
CA PHE A 637 -26.51 -20.73 -60.44
C PHE A 637 -25.43 -21.43 -59.59
N LYS A 638 -24.99 -22.62 -60.03
CA LYS A 638 -23.90 -23.32 -59.32
C LYS A 638 -22.68 -22.41 -59.32
N LYS A 639 -22.09 -22.17 -58.20
CA LYS A 639 -20.89 -21.31 -57.98
C LYS A 639 -19.71 -21.57 -58.91
N LYS A 640 -19.74 -22.66 -59.70
CA LYS A 640 -18.69 -23.12 -60.59
C LYS A 640 -18.98 -22.88 -62.06
N THR A 641 -20.09 -22.26 -62.46
CA THR A 641 -20.45 -21.92 -63.84
C THR A 641 -20.04 -20.49 -64.16
N GLY A 642 -19.87 -20.15 -65.45
CA GLY A 642 -19.53 -18.80 -65.91
C GLY A 642 -20.48 -17.74 -65.34
N MET A 643 -21.80 -18.03 -65.27
CA MET A 643 -22.83 -17.17 -64.70
C MET A 643 -22.66 -16.98 -63.18
N GLY A 644 -22.19 -18.00 -62.46
CA GLY A 644 -21.87 -17.88 -61.03
C GLY A 644 -20.69 -16.94 -60.79
N ILE A 645 -19.70 -16.92 -61.68
CA ILE A 645 -18.56 -15.97 -61.61
C ILE A 645 -19.03 -14.53 -61.85
N ILE A 646 -19.89 -14.30 -62.84
CA ILE A 646 -20.51 -13.00 -63.11
C ILE A 646 -21.23 -12.47 -61.85
N SER A 647 -22.10 -13.32 -61.28
CA SER A 647 -22.89 -12.91 -60.10
C SER A 647 -21.99 -12.59 -58.87
N GLN A 648 -20.93 -13.35 -58.68
CA GLN A 648 -19.96 -13.11 -57.58
C GLN A 648 -19.14 -11.82 -57.85
N THR A 649 -18.67 -11.61 -59.08
CA THR A 649 -17.91 -10.40 -59.45
C THR A 649 -18.75 -9.15 -59.23
N ILE A 650 -20.03 -9.17 -59.68
CA ILE A 650 -20.97 -8.09 -59.44
C ILE A 650 -21.23 -7.87 -57.95
N ALA A 651 -21.41 -8.93 -57.16
CA ALA A 651 -21.66 -8.80 -55.75
C ALA A 651 -20.47 -8.15 -55.02
N ILE A 652 -19.23 -8.56 -55.34
CA ILE A 652 -18.02 -7.96 -54.74
C ILE A 652 -17.84 -6.49 -55.16
N THR A 653 -18.01 -6.22 -56.46
CA THR A 653 -17.94 -4.84 -57.00
C THR A 653 -18.99 -3.96 -56.30
N ASN A 654 -20.19 -4.48 -56.12
CA ASN A 654 -21.28 -3.80 -55.46
C ASN A 654 -21.05 -3.57 -53.96
N MET A 655 -20.23 -4.36 -53.26
CA MET A 655 -19.89 -4.10 -51.86
C MET A 655 -19.17 -2.77 -51.63
N HIS A 656 -18.38 -2.32 -52.62
CA HIS A 656 -17.52 -1.16 -52.51
C HIS A 656 -18.02 0.07 -53.28
N ASN A 657 -19.18 -0.03 -53.92
CA ASN A 657 -19.76 1.04 -54.71
C ASN A 657 -21.13 1.48 -54.18
N LYS A 658 -21.42 2.80 -54.24
CA LYS A 658 -22.75 3.35 -53.91
C LYS A 658 -23.77 2.98 -54.99
N ASN A 659 -23.37 3.16 -56.23
CA ASN A 659 -24.18 2.80 -57.40
C ASN A 659 -23.95 1.31 -57.69
N LYS A 660 -25.03 0.53 -57.82
CA LYS A 660 -24.96 -0.91 -57.96
C LYS A 660 -25.09 -1.35 -59.40
N ILE A 661 -24.16 -2.21 -59.86
CA ILE A 661 -24.29 -2.94 -61.10
C ILE A 661 -25.49 -3.90 -60.95
N ARG A 662 -26.34 -3.98 -61.94
CA ARG A 662 -27.45 -4.95 -62.01
C ARG A 662 -27.28 -5.84 -63.24
N PHE A 663 -27.59 -7.12 -62.99
CA PHE A 663 -27.55 -8.12 -64.04
C PHE A 663 -28.83 -8.93 -63.98
N GLU A 664 -29.47 -9.13 -65.18
CA GLU A 664 -30.72 -9.85 -65.33
C GLU A 664 -30.71 -10.68 -66.61
N ILE A 665 -31.44 -11.79 -66.62
CA ILE A 665 -31.67 -12.64 -67.78
C ILE A 665 -33.16 -12.79 -67.92
N THR A 666 -33.67 -12.52 -69.17
CA THR A 666 -35.08 -12.59 -69.46
C THR A 666 -35.30 -13.35 -70.74
N ASN A 667 -36.41 -14.06 -70.88
CA ASN A 667 -36.84 -14.64 -72.15
C ASN A 667 -37.43 -13.55 -73.05
N ILE A 668 -37.18 -13.70 -74.36
CA ILE A 668 -37.82 -12.90 -75.38
C ILE A 668 -39.06 -13.65 -75.83
N GLU A 669 -40.23 -13.02 -75.73
CA GLU A 669 -41.51 -13.61 -76.10
C GLU A 669 -42.10 -12.89 -77.25
N ASN A 670 -42.65 -13.63 -78.23
CA ASN A 670 -43.44 -13.14 -79.29
C ASN A 670 -44.78 -13.90 -79.33
N ASN A 671 -45.88 -13.19 -79.16
CA ASN A 671 -47.23 -13.77 -79.07
C ASN A 671 -47.39 -14.90 -78.07
N GLY A 672 -46.70 -14.80 -76.85
CA GLY A 672 -46.77 -15.80 -75.77
C GLY A 672 -45.90 -17.04 -76.00
N THR A 673 -45.11 -17.08 -77.09
CA THR A 673 -44.11 -18.13 -77.32
C THR A 673 -42.70 -17.59 -77.09
N VAL A 674 -41.90 -18.29 -76.32
CA VAL A 674 -40.48 -17.92 -76.08
C VAL A 674 -39.74 -18.09 -77.42
N CYS A 675 -39.09 -17.04 -77.90
CA CYS A 675 -38.36 -16.99 -79.16
C CYS A 675 -36.88 -16.52 -78.98
N GLY A 676 -36.36 -16.57 -77.80
CA GLY A 676 -34.97 -16.20 -77.48
C GLY A 676 -34.69 -15.91 -76.01
N CYS A 677 -33.48 -15.56 -75.74
CA CYS A 677 -33.03 -15.15 -74.47
C CYS A 677 -32.27 -13.81 -74.54
N ARG A 678 -32.39 -12.98 -73.51
CA ARG A 678 -31.65 -11.71 -73.39
C ARG A 678 -30.99 -11.64 -72.02
N ALA A 679 -29.66 -11.50 -71.95
CA ALA A 679 -28.89 -11.19 -70.77
C ALA A 679 -28.51 -9.70 -70.77
N THR A 680 -28.85 -8.96 -69.73
CA THR A 680 -28.68 -7.52 -69.64
C THR A 680 -27.82 -7.13 -68.42
N LEU A 681 -26.75 -6.36 -68.67
CA LEU A 681 -25.93 -5.72 -67.64
C LEU A 681 -26.18 -4.22 -67.62
N ARG A 682 -26.44 -3.68 -66.47
CA ARG A 682 -26.58 -2.25 -66.23
C ARG A 682 -25.44 -1.74 -65.38
N VAL A 683 -24.56 -0.91 -65.97
CA VAL A 683 -23.33 -0.38 -65.29
C VAL A 683 -23.53 1.13 -65.09
N PRO A 684 -23.78 1.59 -63.89
CA PRO A 684 -23.84 3.00 -63.56
C PRO A 684 -22.48 3.70 -63.69
N ASP A 685 -22.51 5.00 -64.05
CA ASP A 685 -21.31 5.81 -64.15
C ASP A 685 -20.58 5.88 -62.82
N GLY A 686 -19.23 5.90 -62.87
CA GLY A 686 -18.37 6.06 -61.68
C GLY A 686 -18.22 4.81 -60.81
N VAL A 687 -18.63 3.64 -61.31
CA VAL A 687 -18.36 2.37 -60.62
C VAL A 687 -16.85 2.09 -60.59
N ARG A 688 -16.34 1.77 -59.43
CA ARG A 688 -14.94 1.35 -59.21
C ARG A 688 -14.88 -0.17 -59.18
N PHE A 689 -14.10 -0.73 -60.08
CA PHE A 689 -13.77 -2.17 -60.07
C PHE A 689 -12.52 -2.41 -59.23
N LEU A 690 -12.52 -3.44 -58.37
CA LEU A 690 -11.43 -3.75 -57.44
C LEU A 690 -10.46 -4.74 -58.06
#